data_7a1b318da9f919f729ed23e35daa7567
#
_entry.id   7a1b318da9f919f729ed23e35daa7567
#
_cell.length_a   1.000
_cell.length_b   1.000
_cell.length_c   1.000
_cell.angle_alpha   90.00
_cell.angle_beta   90.00
_cell.angle_gamma   90.00
#
_symmetry.space_group_name_H-M   'P 1'
#
loop_
_entity.id
_entity.type
_entity.pdbx_description
1 polymer ?
#
loop_
_entity_poly.entity_id
_entity_poly.type
_entity_poly.pdbx_seq_one_letter_code
_entity_poly.pdbx_strand_id
1 'polypeptide(L)'
;MSSLPGSLQNDDRVAVVGGGPAGSFFAIHLLREARRLGRNIEVVIIEKRGPTDPCSEDFQCRGCNFCAGLISPRLNKILDDHGLVVPEEIIQGRIDYVWIQGQWKNFRLRVPNDMRMYSVFRGSLPGRRSGRPAGFDGFLLGAASKEGARILYGEVQTVSYNPSGMPCLTVRPQSGADVALDASFVTFATGINAHCGHDYRDDPLIASLHRLNPSFVPARTRKTFIFELDVGEDYLQRHLNREIYFVEYGSRHLSLEHAALIPKGRFLTVALIGKCVDEADLPREGRQIARGFLTLPQIDRIFPGVAEAPVTCACVPRMTVTTAGSPVANRCAFVGDAVGSRLNKDGLYSAYTTATQLAETVLVNGVDKQALVRGYGKTIKWLAGDNRSGRMVFGLSRVAFTRPLVSRIVYQAFATEYKVREERSRPLSKVLWKIASGTADYREVLHDMCGYGVLRSILVGAAVTLRNLAFEGLFGLKWGEYGRYPTVVLREKREVLKGQLASSLGQKLGGSPDFERMYTIKIRGSEQEIMEELAEFGRPAASFVNLRFVNVRQIRGVPNQVGSVIRYSIPFFGLSSEMQLTKRVGFETLLYQVDERLVYEGKLIFNVAPTKDGNRRLAVYTSFQYKKGKGAASQLLWGGVRLLFPEYVHDIVWNHALCTIKEDVERKHASPPDGN
;
A
#
# COMPACT_ATOMS: atom_id res chain seq x y z
N MET A 1 22.33 40.28 -1.44
CA MET A 1 22.98 39.49 -2.49
C MET A 1 22.79 40.21 -3.80
N SER A 2 23.87 40.67 -4.48
CA SER A 2 23.77 41.26 -5.79
C SER A 2 23.25 40.24 -6.81
N SER A 3 22.20 40.61 -7.57
CA SER A 3 21.63 39.79 -8.64
C SER A 3 22.69 39.54 -9.71
N LEU A 4 22.89 38.28 -10.07
CA LEU A 4 23.71 37.94 -11.24
C LEU A 4 23.05 38.47 -12.52
N PRO A 5 23.83 38.99 -13.49
CA PRO A 5 23.27 39.39 -14.77
C PRO A 5 22.47 38.23 -15.40
N GLY A 6 21.22 38.51 -15.79
CA GLY A 6 20.33 37.51 -16.42
C GLY A 6 19.34 36.80 -15.52
N SER A 7 19.29 37.10 -14.20
CA SER A 7 18.16 36.65 -13.33
C SER A 7 16.91 37.49 -13.56
N LEU A 8 15.73 36.98 -13.18
CA LEU A 8 14.47 37.73 -13.25
C LEU A 8 14.53 39.01 -12.41
N GLN A 9 14.05 40.09 -12.96
CA GLN A 9 14.05 41.44 -12.37
C GLN A 9 12.61 41.89 -12.09
N ASN A 10 12.45 43.10 -11.54
CA ASN A 10 11.15 43.73 -11.37
C ASN A 10 10.43 43.86 -12.73
N ASP A 11 9.12 43.63 -12.69
CA ASP A 11 8.20 43.71 -13.83
C ASP A 11 8.43 42.65 -14.93
N ASP A 12 9.34 41.70 -14.70
CA ASP A 12 9.48 40.54 -15.56
C ASP A 12 8.22 39.69 -15.52
N ARG A 13 7.76 39.28 -16.71
CA ARG A 13 6.63 38.34 -16.83
C ARG A 13 7.11 36.90 -16.96
N VAL A 14 6.56 36.03 -16.14
CA VAL A 14 6.79 34.59 -16.17
C VAL A 14 5.51 33.85 -16.58
N ALA A 15 5.56 33.11 -17.68
CA ALA A 15 4.45 32.30 -18.13
C ALA A 15 4.63 30.83 -17.63
N VAL A 16 3.55 30.27 -17.07
CA VAL A 16 3.49 28.89 -16.59
C VAL A 16 2.46 28.14 -17.42
N VAL A 17 2.92 27.20 -18.24
CA VAL A 17 2.05 26.41 -19.11
C VAL A 17 1.58 25.15 -18.36
N GLY A 18 0.34 25.20 -17.87
CA GLY A 18 -0.32 24.16 -17.07
C GLY A 18 -0.45 24.53 -15.58
N GLY A 19 -1.69 24.53 -15.08
CA GLY A 19 -2.06 24.85 -13.70
C GLY A 19 -2.16 23.62 -12.79
N GLY A 20 -1.60 22.48 -13.18
CA GLY A 20 -1.49 21.30 -12.32
C GLY A 20 -0.51 21.51 -11.16
N PRO A 21 -0.25 20.49 -10.31
CA PRO A 21 0.59 20.63 -9.11
C PRO A 21 1.97 21.25 -9.39
N ALA A 22 2.65 20.84 -10.45
CA ALA A 22 3.97 21.35 -10.76
C ALA A 22 3.95 22.85 -11.10
N GLY A 23 2.99 23.30 -11.92
CA GLY A 23 2.84 24.71 -12.27
C GLY A 23 2.40 25.56 -11.08
N SER A 24 1.47 25.08 -10.29
CA SER A 24 1.01 25.75 -9.08
C SER A 24 2.13 25.88 -8.03
N PHE A 25 2.88 24.81 -7.76
CA PHE A 25 4.05 24.87 -6.86
C PHE A 25 5.11 25.84 -7.35
N PHE A 26 5.39 25.84 -8.66
CA PHE A 26 6.35 26.76 -9.25
C PHE A 26 5.89 28.21 -9.03
N ALA A 27 4.65 28.54 -9.35
CA ALA A 27 4.11 29.90 -9.21
C ALA A 27 4.10 30.37 -7.75
N ILE A 28 3.61 29.52 -6.83
CA ILE A 28 3.58 29.82 -5.38
C ILE A 28 5.00 30.13 -4.89
N HIS A 29 5.93 29.24 -5.20
CA HIS A 29 7.29 29.34 -4.68
C HIS A 29 8.02 30.51 -5.31
N LEU A 30 7.87 30.71 -6.61
CA LEU A 30 8.46 31.88 -7.34
C LEU A 30 7.98 33.20 -6.74
N LEU A 31 6.68 33.38 -6.53
CA LEU A 31 6.11 34.60 -6.00
C LEU A 31 6.53 34.87 -4.55
N ARG A 32 6.59 33.86 -3.72
CA ARG A 32 7.05 33.97 -2.32
C ARG A 32 8.50 34.35 -2.23
N GLU A 33 9.36 33.69 -3.00
CA GLU A 33 10.79 33.95 -2.99
C GLU A 33 11.12 35.30 -3.67
N ALA A 34 10.40 35.68 -4.75
CA ALA A 34 10.55 37.01 -5.36
C ALA A 34 10.23 38.12 -4.34
N ARG A 35 9.13 38.02 -3.61
CA ARG A 35 8.79 38.98 -2.53
C ARG A 35 9.86 39.02 -1.43
N ARG A 36 10.40 37.86 -1.04
CA ARG A 36 11.50 37.79 -0.05
C ARG A 36 12.76 38.51 -0.54
N LEU A 37 12.99 38.50 -1.87
CA LEU A 37 14.10 39.20 -2.51
C LEU A 37 13.77 40.65 -2.85
N GLY A 38 12.58 41.18 -2.50
CA GLY A 38 12.15 42.53 -2.83
C GLY A 38 11.84 42.72 -4.32
N ARG A 39 11.49 41.67 -5.06
CA ARG A 39 11.17 41.71 -6.48
C ARG A 39 9.68 41.56 -6.73
N ASN A 40 9.16 42.38 -7.64
CA ASN A 40 7.80 42.31 -8.16
C ASN A 40 7.83 41.59 -9.52
N ILE A 41 7.25 40.37 -9.61
CA ILE A 41 7.23 39.54 -10.83
C ILE A 41 5.79 39.24 -11.19
N GLU A 42 5.41 39.46 -12.45
CA GLU A 42 4.11 39.05 -12.98
C GLU A 42 4.15 37.54 -13.31
N VAL A 43 3.29 36.74 -12.68
CA VAL A 43 3.15 35.31 -13.00
C VAL A 43 1.80 35.05 -13.66
N VAL A 44 1.82 34.46 -14.85
CA VAL A 44 0.62 34.10 -15.61
C VAL A 44 0.58 32.58 -15.79
N ILE A 45 -0.38 31.94 -15.15
CA ILE A 45 -0.61 30.49 -15.34
C ILE A 45 -1.63 30.32 -16.46
N ILE A 46 -1.26 29.58 -17.50
CA ILE A 46 -2.15 29.25 -18.61
C ILE A 46 -2.64 27.82 -18.39
N GLU A 47 -3.95 27.69 -18.08
CA GLU A 47 -4.57 26.39 -17.79
C GLU A 47 -5.61 26.05 -18.87
N LYS A 48 -5.43 24.89 -19.51
CA LYS A 48 -6.29 24.45 -20.60
C LYS A 48 -7.72 24.12 -20.14
N ARG A 49 -7.86 23.58 -18.91
CA ARG A 49 -9.14 23.16 -18.37
C ARG A 49 -9.81 24.27 -17.60
N GLY A 50 -11.05 24.58 -17.98
CA GLY A 50 -11.87 25.51 -17.23
C GLY A 50 -12.38 24.90 -15.92
N PRO A 51 -12.79 25.74 -14.96
CA PRO A 51 -13.31 25.29 -13.66
C PRO A 51 -14.61 24.48 -13.77
N THR A 52 -15.28 24.51 -14.91
CA THR A 52 -16.57 23.88 -15.17
C THR A 52 -16.51 22.70 -16.16
N ASP A 53 -15.32 22.33 -16.64
CA ASP A 53 -15.20 21.25 -17.62
C ASP A 53 -15.71 19.91 -17.05
N PRO A 54 -16.71 19.27 -17.69
CA PRO A 54 -17.30 18.05 -17.16
C PRO A 54 -16.36 16.85 -17.33
N CYS A 55 -16.43 15.91 -16.40
CA CYS A 55 -15.95 14.55 -16.63
C CYS A 55 -16.79 13.88 -17.71
N SER A 56 -16.18 13.32 -18.75
CA SER A 56 -16.89 12.50 -19.73
C SER A 56 -17.23 11.12 -19.14
N GLU A 57 -18.35 10.53 -19.58
CA GLU A 57 -18.77 9.19 -19.18
C GLU A 57 -17.95 8.08 -19.86
N ASP A 58 -17.17 8.43 -20.89
CA ASP A 58 -16.28 7.52 -21.61
C ASP A 58 -15.01 7.24 -20.82
N PHE A 59 -14.39 6.08 -21.09
CA PHE A 59 -13.10 5.64 -20.52
C PHE A 59 -11.93 6.65 -20.68
N GLN A 60 -12.20 7.80 -21.29
CA GLN A 60 -11.27 8.93 -21.42
C GLN A 60 -11.83 10.15 -20.69
N CYS A 61 -11.81 10.10 -19.36
CA CYS A 61 -12.25 11.23 -18.55
C CYS A 61 -11.33 12.44 -18.75
N ARG A 62 -11.84 13.51 -19.38
CA ARG A 62 -11.09 14.74 -19.61
C ARG A 62 -10.97 15.63 -18.37
N GLY A 63 -11.80 15.42 -17.36
CA GLY A 63 -11.82 16.19 -16.11
C GLY A 63 -10.97 15.61 -14.97
N CYS A 64 -10.40 14.42 -15.13
CA CYS A 64 -9.55 13.78 -14.13
C CYS A 64 -8.07 14.12 -14.38
N ASN A 65 -7.29 14.27 -13.33
CA ASN A 65 -5.84 14.51 -13.43
C ASN A 65 -5.02 13.21 -13.38
N PHE A 66 -5.61 12.10 -13.76
CA PHE A 66 -4.94 10.82 -14.01
C PHE A 66 -3.98 10.38 -12.91
N CYS A 67 -4.44 10.29 -11.66
CA CYS A 67 -3.58 9.91 -10.54
C CYS A 67 -4.33 9.08 -9.51
N ALA A 68 -3.64 8.13 -8.90
CA ALA A 68 -4.17 7.35 -7.78
C ALA A 68 -4.51 8.21 -6.53
N GLY A 69 -3.94 9.44 -6.44
CA GLY A 69 -4.35 10.43 -5.44
C GLY A 69 -3.90 10.11 -4.02
N LEU A 70 -2.71 9.56 -3.84
CA LEU A 70 -2.07 9.46 -2.53
C LEU A 70 -1.08 10.62 -2.34
N ILE A 71 -1.18 11.28 -1.19
CA ILE A 71 -0.22 12.28 -0.72
C ILE A 71 0.68 11.59 0.31
N SER A 72 1.98 11.51 0.00
CA SER A 72 2.96 10.89 0.87
C SER A 72 3.15 11.68 2.17
N PRO A 73 3.56 11.03 3.28
CA PRO A 73 3.87 11.74 4.52
C PRO A 73 4.94 12.82 4.34
N ARG A 74 5.92 12.57 3.46
CA ARG A 74 6.97 13.54 3.12
C ARG A 74 6.38 14.82 2.52
N LEU A 75 5.50 14.68 1.53
CA LEU A 75 4.85 15.83 0.90
C LEU A 75 3.90 16.54 1.86
N ASN A 76 3.11 15.80 2.65
CA ASN A 76 2.22 16.42 3.66
C ASN A 76 3.00 17.31 4.61
N LYS A 77 4.13 16.81 5.14
CA LYS A 77 4.98 17.61 6.04
C LYS A 77 5.46 18.88 5.35
N ILE A 78 5.94 18.79 4.10
CA ILE A 78 6.39 19.94 3.33
C ILE A 78 5.26 20.95 3.12
N LEU A 79 4.06 20.50 2.77
CA LEU A 79 2.92 21.37 2.56
C LEU A 79 2.55 22.11 3.86
N ASP A 80 2.54 21.40 5.00
CA ASP A 80 2.30 22.01 6.31
C ASP A 80 3.38 23.04 6.66
N ASP A 81 4.66 22.70 6.48
CA ASP A 81 5.81 23.57 6.76
C ASP A 81 5.76 24.87 5.90
N HIS A 82 5.14 24.81 4.72
CA HIS A 82 4.95 25.96 3.82
C HIS A 82 3.56 26.60 3.94
N GLY A 83 2.75 26.26 4.93
CA GLY A 83 1.41 26.84 5.14
C GLY A 83 0.40 26.47 4.05
N LEU A 84 0.64 25.40 3.31
CA LEU A 84 -0.26 24.83 2.31
C LEU A 84 -1.03 23.64 2.89
N VAL A 85 -1.65 23.81 4.06
CA VAL A 85 -2.40 22.76 4.74
C VAL A 85 -3.55 22.30 3.85
N VAL A 86 -3.61 20.99 3.57
CA VAL A 86 -4.68 20.42 2.74
C VAL A 86 -6.01 20.52 3.49
N PRO A 87 -7.03 21.18 2.92
CA PRO A 87 -8.34 21.34 3.56
C PRO A 87 -9.05 20.01 3.78
N GLU A 88 -9.82 19.91 4.86
CA GLU A 88 -10.55 18.68 5.24
C GLU A 88 -11.52 18.20 4.14
N GLU A 89 -12.17 19.13 3.43
CA GLU A 89 -13.11 18.83 2.35
C GLU A 89 -12.44 18.17 1.13
N ILE A 90 -11.12 18.30 1.01
CA ILE A 90 -10.32 17.68 -0.07
C ILE A 90 -9.84 16.29 0.36
N ILE A 91 -9.64 16.06 1.66
CA ILE A 91 -9.18 14.79 2.19
C ILE A 91 -10.30 13.76 2.10
N GLN A 92 -10.11 12.75 1.27
CA GLN A 92 -11.08 11.66 1.08
C GLN A 92 -10.84 10.47 2.00
N GLY A 93 -9.63 10.32 2.51
CA GLY A 93 -9.28 9.28 3.47
C GLY A 93 -7.97 9.58 4.20
N ARG A 94 -7.96 9.26 5.49
CA ARG A 94 -6.77 9.28 6.33
C ARG A 94 -6.27 7.86 6.48
N ILE A 95 -5.00 7.62 6.23
CA ILE A 95 -4.43 6.28 6.18
C ILE A 95 -3.60 6.02 7.44
N ASP A 96 -3.95 4.99 8.19
CA ASP A 96 -3.23 4.55 9.40
C ASP A 96 -2.39 3.30 9.14
N TYR A 97 -2.76 2.49 8.14
CA TYR A 97 -2.05 1.26 7.81
C TYR A 97 -1.88 1.08 6.31
N VAL A 98 -0.74 0.51 5.96
CA VAL A 98 -0.42 0.08 4.60
C VAL A 98 -0.24 -1.42 4.59
N TRP A 99 -1.03 -2.11 3.76
CA TRP A 99 -0.85 -3.51 3.49
C TRP A 99 -0.01 -3.72 2.24
N ILE A 100 0.92 -4.64 2.29
CA ILE A 100 1.63 -5.15 1.12
C ILE A 100 1.27 -6.62 1.01
N GLN A 101 0.54 -6.96 -0.04
CA GLN A 101 0.14 -8.32 -0.33
C GLN A 101 1.18 -9.00 -1.20
N GLY A 102 1.91 -9.95 -0.63
CA GLY A 102 2.80 -10.83 -1.37
C GLY A 102 2.13 -12.15 -1.76
N GLN A 103 2.84 -13.00 -2.50
CA GLN A 103 2.34 -14.34 -2.88
C GLN A 103 2.23 -15.31 -1.70
N TRP A 104 3.02 -15.07 -0.64
CA TRP A 104 3.08 -15.94 0.53
C TRP A 104 2.14 -15.46 1.64
N LYS A 105 2.36 -14.25 2.16
CA LYS A 105 1.57 -13.61 3.22
C LYS A 105 1.59 -12.11 3.08
N ASN A 106 0.66 -11.43 3.75
CA ASN A 106 0.53 -9.99 3.75
C ASN A 106 1.37 -9.37 4.86
N PHE A 107 1.94 -8.20 4.58
CA PHE A 107 2.65 -7.36 5.52
C PHE A 107 1.74 -6.18 5.90
N ARG A 108 1.53 -5.93 7.16
CA ARG A 108 0.81 -4.75 7.65
C ARG A 108 1.78 -3.80 8.30
N LEU A 109 1.91 -2.62 7.74
CA LEU A 109 2.77 -1.55 8.22
C LEU A 109 1.90 -0.44 8.81
N ARG A 110 2.23 0.01 10.01
CA ARG A 110 1.57 1.16 10.61
C ARG A 110 2.20 2.45 10.10
N VAL A 111 1.37 3.47 9.80
CA VAL A 111 1.86 4.84 9.59
C VAL A 111 2.41 5.34 10.92
N PRO A 112 3.67 5.82 10.98
CA PRO A 112 4.22 6.39 12.21
C PRO A 112 3.36 7.53 12.76
N ASN A 113 3.26 7.66 14.07
CA ASN A 113 2.35 8.61 14.73
C ASN A 113 2.63 10.08 14.39
N ASP A 114 3.87 10.40 14.03
CA ASP A 114 4.34 11.73 13.61
C ASP A 114 4.14 11.99 12.11
N MET A 115 3.57 11.03 11.38
CA MET A 115 3.38 11.11 9.94
C MET A 115 1.90 11.10 9.57
N ARG A 116 1.54 11.77 8.48
CA ARG A 116 0.18 11.81 7.93
C ARG A 116 0.19 11.41 6.47
N MET A 117 -0.68 10.50 6.09
CA MET A 117 -0.86 10.04 4.72
C MET A 117 -2.33 10.19 4.34
N TYR A 118 -2.62 10.83 3.21
CA TYR A 118 -3.96 11.15 2.77
C TYR A 118 -4.25 10.59 1.39
N SER A 119 -5.51 10.19 1.18
CA SER A 119 -6.05 9.99 -0.16
C SER A 119 -6.91 11.20 -0.56
N VAL A 120 -6.78 11.63 -1.81
CA VAL A 120 -7.48 12.78 -2.38
C VAL A 120 -7.90 12.47 -3.82
N PHE A 121 -8.92 13.15 -4.31
CA PHE A 121 -9.09 13.31 -5.75
C PHE A 121 -8.25 14.51 -6.21
N ARG A 122 -7.50 14.35 -7.29
CA ARG A 122 -6.74 15.45 -7.86
C ARG A 122 -7.65 16.43 -8.60
N GLY A 123 -8.56 15.89 -9.40
CA GLY A 123 -9.61 16.65 -10.06
C GLY A 123 -10.94 16.60 -9.29
N SER A 124 -12.04 16.59 -10.03
CA SER A 124 -13.38 16.51 -9.46
C SER A 124 -13.75 15.13 -8.95
N LEU A 125 -14.77 15.07 -8.07
CA LEU A 125 -15.34 13.80 -7.58
C LEU A 125 -16.03 13.03 -8.71
N PRO A 126 -15.96 11.69 -8.77
CA PRO A 126 -16.64 10.88 -9.77
C PRO A 126 -18.17 11.10 -9.75
N GLY A 127 -18.83 11.06 -10.92
CA GLY A 127 -20.29 11.02 -11.05
C GLY A 127 -21.07 12.33 -10.83
N ARG A 128 -20.47 13.46 -10.46
CA ARG A 128 -21.20 14.73 -10.28
C ARG A 128 -20.96 15.70 -11.44
N ARG A 129 -22.03 16.28 -11.99
CA ARG A 129 -22.00 17.15 -13.18
C ARG A 129 -21.88 18.66 -12.90
N SER A 130 -22.08 19.15 -11.67
CA SER A 130 -21.99 20.58 -11.35
C SER A 130 -21.81 20.83 -9.84
N GLY A 131 -21.30 22.02 -9.47
CA GLY A 131 -21.14 22.47 -8.07
C GLY A 131 -20.12 21.69 -7.25
N ARG A 132 -19.02 21.24 -7.86
CA ARG A 132 -18.03 20.36 -7.25
C ARG A 132 -17.03 21.13 -6.41
N PRO A 133 -16.67 20.63 -5.21
CA PRO A 133 -15.48 21.14 -4.55
C PRO A 133 -14.27 20.89 -5.46
N ALA A 134 -13.36 21.87 -5.54
CA ALA A 134 -12.09 21.70 -6.23
C ALA A 134 -11.33 20.52 -5.61
N GLY A 135 -10.75 19.66 -6.45
CA GLY A 135 -9.83 18.63 -5.98
C GLY A 135 -8.50 19.23 -5.54
N PHE A 136 -7.55 18.36 -5.24
CA PHE A 136 -6.21 18.78 -4.77
C PHE A 136 -5.51 19.75 -5.74
N ASP A 137 -5.65 19.54 -7.06
CA ASP A 137 -5.05 20.42 -8.07
C ASP A 137 -5.71 21.81 -8.08
N GLY A 138 -7.04 21.85 -7.93
CA GLY A 138 -7.78 23.11 -7.81
C GLY A 138 -7.42 23.89 -6.54
N PHE A 139 -7.19 23.19 -5.43
CA PHE A 139 -6.68 23.79 -4.19
C PHE A 139 -5.32 24.47 -4.41
N LEU A 140 -4.37 23.78 -5.05
CA LEU A 140 -3.05 24.34 -5.32
C LEU A 140 -3.11 25.53 -6.30
N LEU A 141 -3.94 25.44 -7.35
CA LEU A 141 -4.13 26.52 -8.30
C LEU A 141 -4.76 27.76 -7.63
N GLY A 142 -5.75 27.54 -6.76
CA GLY A 142 -6.33 28.61 -5.93
C GLY A 142 -5.31 29.23 -4.96
N ALA A 143 -4.42 28.42 -4.38
CA ALA A 143 -3.33 28.92 -3.56
C ALA A 143 -2.34 29.78 -4.38
N ALA A 144 -2.00 29.36 -5.61
CA ALA A 144 -1.16 30.15 -6.51
C ALA A 144 -1.81 31.51 -6.87
N SER A 145 -3.13 31.51 -7.12
CA SER A 145 -3.89 32.74 -7.36
C SER A 145 -3.89 33.68 -6.15
N LYS A 146 -4.06 33.12 -4.93
CA LYS A 146 -3.96 33.91 -3.67
C LYS A 146 -2.58 34.53 -3.47
N GLU A 147 -1.53 33.86 -3.95
CA GLU A 147 -0.17 34.41 -3.95
C GLU A 147 0.06 35.50 -5.03
N GLY A 148 -0.92 35.75 -5.89
CA GLY A 148 -0.86 36.80 -6.91
C GLY A 148 -0.63 36.28 -8.34
N ALA A 149 -0.66 34.98 -8.59
CA ALA A 149 -0.62 34.46 -9.96
C ALA A 149 -1.93 34.75 -10.69
N ARG A 150 -1.85 35.33 -11.90
CA ARG A 150 -2.99 35.48 -12.80
C ARG A 150 -3.26 34.19 -13.56
N ILE A 151 -4.50 33.71 -13.53
CA ILE A 151 -4.89 32.50 -14.26
C ILE A 151 -5.54 32.92 -15.59
N LEU A 152 -5.00 32.41 -16.69
CA LEU A 152 -5.57 32.52 -18.03
C LEU A 152 -6.08 31.13 -18.47
N TYR A 153 -7.37 30.98 -18.62
CA TYR A 153 -7.93 29.75 -19.16
C TYR A 153 -7.82 29.71 -20.67
N GLY A 154 -6.99 28.83 -21.19
CA GLY A 154 -6.67 28.69 -22.59
C GLY A 154 -5.62 27.62 -22.86
N GLU A 155 -5.43 27.29 -24.12
CA GLU A 155 -4.48 26.30 -24.60
C GLU A 155 -3.30 26.97 -25.29
N VAL A 156 -2.09 26.65 -24.86
CA VAL A 156 -0.86 27.09 -25.56
C VAL A 156 -0.67 26.19 -26.79
N GLN A 157 -0.71 26.78 -27.97
CA GLN A 157 -0.56 26.12 -29.25
C GLN A 157 0.90 25.94 -29.64
N THR A 158 1.68 27.01 -29.52
CA THR A 158 3.10 27.01 -29.92
C THR A 158 3.91 27.95 -29.02
N VAL A 159 5.22 27.76 -29.06
CA VAL A 159 6.22 28.68 -28.47
C VAL A 159 7.31 28.98 -29.47
N SER A 160 7.75 30.24 -29.53
CA SER A 160 8.84 30.74 -30.38
C SER A 160 9.64 31.79 -29.64
N TYR A 161 10.75 32.21 -30.19
CA TYR A 161 11.40 33.46 -29.73
C TYR A 161 10.96 34.63 -30.61
N ASN A 162 10.65 35.75 -29.97
CA ASN A 162 10.46 37.02 -30.67
C ASN A 162 11.81 37.60 -31.13
N PRO A 163 11.83 38.70 -31.94
CA PRO A 163 13.07 39.30 -32.42
C PRO A 163 14.04 39.74 -31.31
N SER A 164 13.55 40.00 -30.09
CA SER A 164 14.37 40.34 -28.92
C SER A 164 14.93 39.11 -28.19
N GLY A 165 14.68 37.91 -28.67
CA GLY A 165 15.11 36.66 -28.03
C GLY A 165 14.31 36.28 -26.79
N MET A 166 13.14 36.88 -26.59
CA MET A 166 12.22 36.52 -25.50
C MET A 166 11.23 35.46 -25.98
N PRO A 167 10.84 34.48 -25.12
CA PRO A 167 9.80 33.53 -25.45
C PRO A 167 8.46 34.20 -25.73
N CYS A 168 7.82 33.84 -26.84
CA CYS A 168 6.49 34.27 -27.25
C CYS A 168 5.58 33.03 -27.38
N LEU A 169 4.48 32.98 -26.64
CA LEU A 169 3.50 31.93 -26.65
C LEU A 169 2.30 32.31 -27.52
N THR A 170 1.86 31.41 -28.40
CA THR A 170 0.55 31.53 -29.03
C THR A 170 -0.46 30.81 -28.14
N VAL A 171 -1.37 31.54 -27.54
CA VAL A 171 -2.38 31.04 -26.62
C VAL A 171 -3.75 31.17 -27.27
N ARG A 172 -4.51 30.07 -27.26
CA ARG A 172 -5.93 30.06 -27.64
C ARG A 172 -6.78 30.14 -26.37
N PRO A 173 -7.32 31.30 -25.99
CA PRO A 173 -8.22 31.42 -24.85
C PRO A 173 -9.51 30.66 -25.09
N GLN A 174 -10.21 30.26 -24.02
CA GLN A 174 -11.54 29.63 -24.14
C GLN A 174 -12.58 30.58 -24.76
N SER A 175 -12.37 31.86 -24.72
CA SER A 175 -13.32 32.90 -25.10
C SER A 175 -13.03 33.62 -26.44
N GLY A 176 -12.02 33.16 -27.26
CA GLY A 176 -11.74 33.96 -28.46
C GLY A 176 -10.59 33.51 -29.35
N ALA A 177 -10.11 34.43 -30.16
CA ALA A 177 -9.03 34.22 -31.11
C ALA A 177 -7.68 34.04 -30.43
N ASP A 178 -6.72 33.47 -31.14
CA ASP A 178 -5.34 33.25 -30.67
C ASP A 178 -4.68 34.57 -30.28
N VAL A 179 -4.03 34.58 -29.12
CA VAL A 179 -3.35 35.76 -28.55
C VAL A 179 -1.86 35.44 -28.38
N ALA A 180 -1.01 36.40 -28.76
CA ALA A 180 0.42 36.31 -28.46
C ALA A 180 0.71 36.81 -27.04
N LEU A 181 1.51 36.04 -26.28
CA LEU A 181 1.95 36.37 -24.93
C LEU A 181 3.48 36.33 -24.87
N ASP A 182 4.13 37.46 -24.74
CA ASP A 182 5.57 37.56 -24.50
C ASP A 182 5.86 37.34 -23.01
N ALA A 183 6.96 36.64 -22.71
CA ALA A 183 7.40 36.40 -21.34
C ALA A 183 8.94 36.46 -21.22
N SER A 184 9.43 36.90 -20.07
CA SER A 184 10.87 36.88 -19.75
C SER A 184 11.37 35.46 -19.48
N PHE A 185 10.46 34.60 -19.04
CA PHE A 185 10.72 33.17 -18.81
C PHE A 185 9.44 32.34 -18.96
N VAL A 186 9.59 31.14 -19.49
CA VAL A 186 8.47 30.16 -19.62
C VAL A 186 8.82 28.85 -18.93
N THR A 187 7.92 28.36 -18.08
CA THR A 187 7.99 26.98 -17.56
C THR A 187 6.87 26.11 -18.09
N PHE A 188 7.21 24.92 -18.57
CA PHE A 188 6.27 23.96 -19.10
C PHE A 188 5.95 22.92 -18.03
N ALA A 189 4.79 23.08 -17.40
CA ALA A 189 4.20 22.20 -16.40
C ALA A 189 3.06 21.35 -16.99
N THR A 190 3.16 21.02 -18.28
CA THR A 190 2.10 20.33 -19.06
C THR A 190 1.82 18.91 -18.58
N GLY A 191 2.72 18.30 -17.78
CA GLY A 191 2.67 16.88 -17.49
C GLY A 191 2.89 16.05 -18.76
N ILE A 192 2.51 14.76 -18.70
CA ILE A 192 2.63 13.81 -19.82
C ILE A 192 1.27 13.25 -20.27
N ASN A 193 0.20 13.63 -19.59
CA ASN A 193 -1.16 13.14 -19.83
C ASN A 193 -2.09 14.20 -20.43
N ALA A 194 -1.54 15.33 -20.87
CA ALA A 194 -2.32 16.44 -21.40
C ALA A 194 -3.06 16.06 -22.69
N HIS A 195 -2.54 15.12 -23.45
CA HIS A 195 -3.06 14.66 -24.74
C HIS A 195 -3.30 13.15 -24.69
N CYS A 196 -4.41 12.74 -24.06
CA CYS A 196 -4.81 11.34 -23.99
C CYS A 196 -5.13 10.82 -25.40
N GLY A 197 -4.42 9.77 -25.82
CA GLY A 197 -4.69 9.06 -27.08
C GLY A 197 -3.69 9.32 -28.21
N HIS A 198 -2.88 10.35 -28.12
CA HIS A 198 -1.80 10.63 -29.10
C HIS A 198 -0.43 10.44 -28.47
N ASP A 199 0.57 10.09 -29.28
CA ASP A 199 1.96 10.23 -28.85
C ASP A 199 2.21 11.72 -28.57
N TYR A 200 2.56 12.10 -27.33
CA TYR A 200 2.78 13.50 -27.00
C TYR A 200 3.88 14.16 -27.84
N ARG A 201 4.66 13.41 -28.60
CA ARG A 201 5.63 13.92 -29.60
C ARG A 201 4.95 14.59 -30.80
N ASP A 202 3.70 14.22 -31.10
CA ASP A 202 2.91 14.78 -32.18
C ASP A 202 2.19 16.06 -31.76
N ASP A 203 2.34 16.49 -30.49
CA ASP A 203 1.78 17.72 -29.96
C ASP A 203 2.45 18.95 -30.62
N PRO A 204 1.66 19.90 -31.16
CA PRO A 204 2.21 21.11 -31.77
C PRO A 204 3.11 21.93 -30.82
N LEU A 205 2.77 21.97 -29.51
CA LEU A 205 3.60 22.62 -28.52
C LEU A 205 4.95 21.91 -28.36
N ILE A 206 4.96 20.60 -28.26
CA ILE A 206 6.20 19.80 -28.14
C ILE A 206 7.03 19.93 -29.43
N ALA A 207 6.41 19.91 -30.60
CA ALA A 207 7.08 20.14 -31.86
C ALA A 207 7.72 21.54 -31.91
N SER A 208 7.05 22.59 -31.39
CA SER A 208 7.63 23.91 -31.29
C SER A 208 8.81 23.99 -30.32
N LEU A 209 8.72 23.28 -29.19
CA LEU A 209 9.82 23.16 -28.23
C LEU A 209 11.04 22.45 -28.80
N HIS A 210 10.85 21.43 -29.63
CA HIS A 210 11.94 20.77 -30.35
C HIS A 210 12.68 21.74 -31.31
N ARG A 211 11.95 22.69 -31.91
CA ARG A 211 12.60 23.74 -32.70
C ARG A 211 13.46 24.68 -31.85
N LEU A 212 13.01 24.99 -30.63
CA LEU A 212 13.79 25.82 -29.70
C LEU A 212 14.95 25.07 -29.06
N ASN A 213 14.80 23.79 -28.85
CA ASN A 213 15.80 22.91 -28.23
C ASN A 213 15.87 21.54 -28.92
N PRO A 214 16.61 21.40 -30.04
CA PRO A 214 16.71 20.12 -30.78
C PRO A 214 17.30 18.98 -29.96
N SER A 215 17.99 19.27 -28.85
CA SER A 215 18.53 18.24 -27.92
C SER A 215 17.54 17.77 -26.87
N PHE A 216 16.30 18.29 -26.84
CA PHE A 216 15.27 17.81 -25.94
C PHE A 216 14.82 16.40 -26.29
N VAL A 217 14.91 15.49 -25.33
CA VAL A 217 14.41 14.12 -25.45
C VAL A 217 13.37 13.88 -24.37
N PRO A 218 12.14 13.62 -24.76
CA PRO A 218 11.07 13.36 -23.80
C PRO A 218 11.31 12.14 -22.93
N ALA A 219 10.78 12.14 -21.71
CA ALA A 219 10.81 11.00 -20.82
C ALA A 219 10.04 9.81 -21.42
N ARG A 220 10.58 8.60 -21.34
CA ARG A 220 9.83 7.40 -21.70
C ARG A 220 8.74 7.14 -20.68
N THR A 221 7.62 6.61 -21.15
CA THR A 221 6.43 6.37 -20.36
C THR A 221 5.93 4.93 -20.49
N ARG A 222 5.12 4.50 -19.53
CA ARG A 222 4.31 3.28 -19.60
C ARG A 222 2.86 3.59 -19.23
N LYS A 223 1.94 2.69 -19.56
CA LYS A 223 0.52 2.83 -19.20
C LYS A 223 0.28 2.45 -17.74
N THR A 224 -0.72 3.09 -17.14
CA THR A 224 -1.35 2.68 -15.88
C THR A 224 -2.85 2.61 -16.15
N PHE A 225 -3.55 1.63 -15.59
CA PHE A 225 -5.00 1.57 -15.66
C PHE A 225 -5.57 1.92 -14.30
N ILE A 226 -6.34 3.00 -14.22
CA ILE A 226 -6.97 3.47 -12.98
C ILE A 226 -8.48 3.49 -13.17
N PHE A 227 -9.22 2.92 -12.23
CA PHE A 227 -10.67 2.97 -12.21
C PHE A 227 -11.19 3.18 -10.79
N GLU A 228 -12.38 3.80 -10.71
CA GLU A 228 -13.07 4.11 -9.46
C GLU A 228 -14.31 3.23 -9.34
N LEU A 229 -14.44 2.54 -8.21
CA LEU A 229 -15.62 1.74 -7.86
C LEU A 229 -16.44 2.47 -6.81
N ASP A 230 -17.75 2.60 -7.01
CA ASP A 230 -18.66 3.07 -5.97
C ASP A 230 -19.07 1.88 -5.07
N VAL A 231 -18.34 1.67 -4.00
CA VAL A 231 -18.59 0.57 -3.06
C VAL A 231 -19.41 0.99 -1.83
N GLY A 232 -19.61 2.30 -1.64
CA GLY A 232 -20.26 2.86 -0.46
C GLY A 232 -19.36 2.98 0.77
N GLU A 233 -19.69 3.91 1.66
CA GLU A 233 -18.91 4.20 2.87
C GLU A 233 -18.89 3.03 3.84
N ASP A 234 -20.04 2.39 4.08
CA ASP A 234 -20.16 1.25 4.99
C ASP A 234 -19.28 0.06 4.56
N TYR A 235 -19.18 -0.16 3.25
CA TYR A 235 -18.29 -1.20 2.71
C TYR A 235 -16.83 -0.88 3.00
N LEU A 236 -16.41 0.36 2.76
CA LEU A 236 -15.03 0.79 3.02
C LEU A 236 -14.70 0.74 4.52
N GLN A 237 -15.62 1.16 5.39
CA GLN A 237 -15.42 1.07 6.83
C GLN A 237 -15.23 -0.37 7.32
N ARG A 238 -15.93 -1.33 6.71
CA ARG A 238 -15.81 -2.76 7.07
C ARG A 238 -14.53 -3.42 6.56
N HIS A 239 -14.08 -3.07 5.35
CA HIS A 239 -13.02 -3.79 4.64
C HIS A 239 -11.70 -3.02 4.51
N LEU A 240 -11.74 -1.69 4.53
CA LEU A 240 -10.59 -0.80 4.29
C LEU A 240 -10.51 0.37 5.26
N ASN A 241 -10.99 0.21 6.50
CA ASN A 241 -11.04 1.30 7.47
C ASN A 241 -9.66 1.93 7.70
N ARG A 242 -9.40 3.08 7.05
CA ARG A 242 -8.14 3.84 7.11
C ARG A 242 -6.91 3.03 6.66
N GLU A 243 -7.10 2.10 5.75
CA GLU A 243 -6.05 1.20 5.25
C GLU A 243 -5.95 1.30 3.73
N ILE A 244 -4.76 1.11 3.19
CA ILE A 244 -4.53 0.91 1.76
C ILE A 244 -3.90 -0.45 1.51
N TYR A 245 -4.19 -1.02 0.35
CA TYR A 245 -3.60 -2.29 -0.07
C TYR A 245 -2.74 -2.09 -1.31
N PHE A 246 -1.48 -2.49 -1.22
CA PHE A 246 -0.62 -2.71 -2.37
C PHE A 246 -0.53 -4.20 -2.65
N VAL A 247 -0.84 -4.59 -3.88
CA VAL A 247 -0.73 -5.96 -4.37
C VAL A 247 0.50 -6.03 -5.27
N GLU A 248 1.50 -6.79 -4.83
CA GLU A 248 2.75 -6.92 -5.54
C GLU A 248 2.78 -8.26 -6.31
N TYR A 249 2.96 -8.20 -7.63
CA TYR A 249 3.07 -9.37 -8.51
C TYR A 249 1.93 -10.40 -8.34
N GLY A 250 0.70 -9.90 -8.24
CA GLY A 250 -0.45 -10.60 -7.68
C GLY A 250 -0.96 -11.82 -8.44
N SER A 251 -0.69 -11.97 -9.74
CA SER A 251 -1.21 -13.11 -10.50
C SER A 251 -0.36 -13.43 -11.73
N ARG A 252 -0.08 -14.71 -11.95
CA ARG A 252 0.54 -15.18 -13.19
C ARG A 252 -0.38 -15.00 -14.40
N HIS A 253 -1.69 -15.12 -14.21
CA HIS A 253 -2.68 -15.02 -15.29
C HIS A 253 -2.84 -13.60 -15.81
N LEU A 254 -2.72 -12.58 -14.94
CA LEU A 254 -2.86 -11.18 -15.33
C LEU A 254 -1.56 -10.49 -15.69
N SER A 255 -0.41 -11.11 -15.52
CA SER A 255 0.91 -10.46 -15.72
C SER A 255 1.00 -9.09 -15.05
N LEU A 256 0.41 -8.98 -13.85
CA LEU A 256 0.35 -7.76 -13.04
C LEU A 256 1.66 -7.59 -12.26
N GLU A 257 2.21 -6.38 -12.25
CA GLU A 257 3.38 -6.04 -11.44
C GLU A 257 2.95 -5.42 -10.10
N HIS A 258 2.12 -4.38 -10.16
CA HIS A 258 1.64 -3.67 -8.99
C HIS A 258 0.15 -3.34 -9.13
N ALA A 259 -0.56 -3.41 -8.01
CA ALA A 259 -1.87 -2.80 -7.89
C ALA A 259 -1.96 -2.03 -6.57
N ALA A 260 -2.75 -0.96 -6.58
CA ALA A 260 -3.08 -0.19 -5.38
C ALA A 260 -4.60 -0.09 -5.25
N LEU A 261 -5.12 -0.39 -4.05
CA LEU A 261 -6.52 -0.22 -3.69
C LEU A 261 -6.58 0.85 -2.59
N ILE A 262 -7.19 1.98 -2.90
CA ILE A 262 -7.12 3.21 -2.11
C ILE A 262 -8.53 3.71 -1.81
N PRO A 263 -8.92 3.80 -0.50
CA PRO A 263 -10.23 4.33 -0.12
C PRO A 263 -10.29 5.85 -0.32
N LYS A 264 -11.41 6.34 -0.89
CA LYS A 264 -11.71 7.76 -1.08
C LYS A 264 -13.19 8.06 -0.82
N GLY A 265 -13.52 8.44 0.40
CA GLY A 265 -14.91 8.64 0.79
C GLY A 265 -15.71 7.35 0.63
N ARG A 266 -16.65 7.33 -0.32
CA ARG A 266 -17.44 6.14 -0.70
C ARG A 266 -16.83 5.31 -1.83
N PHE A 267 -15.74 5.80 -2.46
CA PHE A 267 -15.14 5.19 -3.63
C PHE A 267 -13.89 4.38 -3.28
N LEU A 268 -13.65 3.32 -4.05
CA LEU A 268 -12.41 2.56 -4.06
C LEU A 268 -11.67 2.83 -5.37
N THR A 269 -10.55 3.53 -5.29
CA THR A 269 -9.64 3.70 -6.42
C THR A 269 -8.79 2.44 -6.58
N VAL A 270 -8.80 1.87 -7.76
CA VAL A 270 -7.92 0.76 -8.15
C VAL A 270 -6.96 1.24 -9.23
N ALA A 271 -5.67 1.10 -8.99
CA ALA A 271 -4.62 1.42 -9.97
C ALA A 271 -3.81 0.17 -10.29
N LEU A 272 -3.75 -0.20 -11.57
CA LEU A 272 -3.05 -1.39 -12.06
C LEU A 272 -1.86 -1.01 -12.94
N ILE A 273 -0.73 -1.66 -12.72
CA ILE A 273 0.51 -1.52 -13.50
C ILE A 273 1.02 -2.93 -13.81
N GLY A 274 1.34 -3.20 -15.06
CA GLY A 274 1.87 -4.49 -15.47
C GLY A 274 1.83 -4.68 -16.98
N LYS A 275 2.38 -5.79 -17.45
CA LYS A 275 2.40 -6.15 -18.86
C LYS A 275 0.98 -6.24 -19.43
N CYS A 276 0.02 -6.74 -18.66
CA CYS A 276 -1.40 -6.79 -19.03
C CYS A 276 -2.01 -5.40 -19.32
N VAL A 277 -1.44 -4.32 -18.75
CA VAL A 277 -1.88 -2.94 -18.99
C VAL A 277 -1.11 -2.32 -20.17
N ASP A 278 0.20 -2.58 -20.25
CA ASP A 278 1.07 -2.01 -21.28
C ASP A 278 0.68 -2.50 -22.69
N GLU A 279 0.31 -3.79 -22.83
CA GLU A 279 0.02 -4.44 -24.10
C GLU A 279 -1.47 -4.38 -24.51
N ALA A 280 -2.38 -4.13 -23.58
CA ALA A 280 -3.82 -4.14 -23.83
C ALA A 280 -4.33 -2.95 -24.64
N ASP A 281 -5.38 -3.20 -25.44
CA ASP A 281 -6.29 -2.18 -25.96
C ASP A 281 -7.33 -1.83 -24.87
N LEU A 282 -6.91 -0.97 -23.93
CA LEU A 282 -7.70 -0.66 -22.75
C LEU A 282 -9.11 -0.10 -23.00
N PRO A 283 -9.39 0.68 -24.07
CA PRO A 283 -10.76 1.04 -24.44
C PRO A 283 -11.67 -0.18 -24.65
N ARG A 284 -11.14 -1.28 -25.18
CA ARG A 284 -11.90 -2.52 -25.43
C ARG A 284 -11.78 -3.54 -24.31
N GLU A 285 -10.57 -3.72 -23.75
CA GLU A 285 -10.22 -4.80 -22.82
C GLU A 285 -10.26 -4.37 -21.35
N GLY A 286 -10.33 -3.05 -21.06
CA GLY A 286 -10.21 -2.52 -19.72
C GLY A 286 -11.23 -3.10 -18.74
N ARG A 287 -12.49 -3.30 -19.17
CA ARG A 287 -13.52 -3.93 -18.31
C ARG A 287 -13.17 -5.37 -17.96
N GLN A 288 -12.61 -6.12 -18.91
CA GLN A 288 -12.20 -7.51 -18.69
C GLN A 288 -11.02 -7.58 -17.73
N ILE A 289 -10.03 -6.69 -17.91
CA ILE A 289 -8.87 -6.59 -16.99
C ILE A 289 -9.30 -6.21 -15.59
N ALA A 290 -10.20 -5.21 -15.44
CA ALA A 290 -10.74 -4.81 -14.14
C ALA A 290 -11.45 -5.98 -13.47
N ARG A 291 -12.39 -6.64 -14.17
CA ARG A 291 -13.10 -7.81 -13.64
C ARG A 291 -12.16 -8.94 -13.30
N GLY A 292 -11.20 -9.26 -14.19
CA GLY A 292 -10.21 -10.30 -13.95
C GLY A 292 -9.35 -10.04 -12.70
N PHE A 293 -9.02 -8.77 -12.41
CA PHE A 293 -8.33 -8.40 -11.18
C PHE A 293 -9.23 -8.53 -9.95
N LEU A 294 -10.45 -8.00 -10.01
CA LEU A 294 -11.37 -7.98 -8.88
C LEU A 294 -11.86 -9.38 -8.46
N THR A 295 -11.92 -10.32 -9.41
CA THR A 295 -12.30 -11.72 -9.16
C THR A 295 -11.12 -12.61 -8.75
N LEU A 296 -9.90 -12.08 -8.62
CA LEU A 296 -8.78 -12.86 -8.09
C LEU A 296 -9.12 -13.37 -6.68
N PRO A 297 -8.91 -14.66 -6.36
CA PRO A 297 -9.28 -15.24 -5.08
C PRO A 297 -8.70 -14.50 -3.86
N GLN A 298 -7.50 -13.91 -4.01
CA GLN A 298 -6.89 -13.10 -2.96
C GLN A 298 -7.57 -11.75 -2.78
N ILE A 299 -8.12 -11.17 -3.86
CA ILE A 299 -8.84 -9.88 -3.82
C ILE A 299 -10.24 -10.10 -3.29
N ASP A 300 -10.99 -11.05 -3.82
CA ASP A 300 -12.35 -11.37 -3.36
C ASP A 300 -12.38 -11.75 -1.87
N ARG A 301 -11.35 -12.44 -1.36
CA ARG A 301 -11.23 -12.76 0.07
C ARG A 301 -11.10 -11.52 0.96
N ILE A 302 -10.35 -10.51 0.52
CA ILE A 302 -10.14 -9.26 1.27
C ILE A 302 -11.34 -8.34 1.09
N PHE A 303 -11.90 -8.31 -0.11
CA PHE A 303 -12.97 -7.44 -0.56
C PHE A 303 -14.13 -8.24 -1.16
N PRO A 304 -14.87 -9.01 -0.33
CA PRO A 304 -15.96 -9.86 -0.82
C PRO A 304 -17.00 -9.08 -1.61
N GLY A 305 -17.32 -9.55 -2.82
CA GLY A 305 -18.31 -8.93 -3.69
C GLY A 305 -17.87 -7.61 -4.35
N VAL A 306 -16.61 -7.22 -4.26
CA VAL A 306 -16.11 -5.97 -4.88
C VAL A 306 -16.23 -5.97 -6.39
N ALA A 307 -16.23 -7.14 -7.02
CA ALA A 307 -16.38 -7.29 -8.47
C ALA A 307 -17.79 -6.88 -8.99
N GLU A 308 -18.77 -6.82 -8.12
CA GLU A 308 -20.15 -6.42 -8.44
C GLU A 308 -20.37 -4.90 -8.30
N ALA A 309 -19.40 -4.18 -7.72
CA ALA A 309 -19.50 -2.74 -7.53
C ALA A 309 -19.45 -2.01 -8.88
N PRO A 310 -20.28 -0.96 -9.08
CA PRO A 310 -20.28 -0.22 -10.32
C PRO A 310 -18.98 0.57 -10.51
N VAL A 311 -18.42 0.47 -11.71
CA VAL A 311 -17.28 1.31 -12.15
C VAL A 311 -17.86 2.68 -12.53
N THR A 312 -17.50 3.72 -11.80
CA THR A 312 -18.01 5.09 -12.03
C THR A 312 -17.17 5.86 -13.04
N CYS A 313 -15.88 5.59 -13.10
CA CYS A 313 -15.00 6.10 -14.14
C CYS A 313 -13.74 5.24 -14.26
N ALA A 314 -13.09 5.32 -15.42
CA ALA A 314 -11.81 4.69 -15.66
C ALA A 314 -10.93 5.57 -16.56
N CYS A 315 -9.63 5.46 -16.41
CA CYS A 315 -8.67 6.20 -17.23
C CYS A 315 -7.37 5.41 -17.42
N VAL A 316 -6.61 5.79 -18.46
CA VAL A 316 -5.35 5.15 -18.84
C VAL A 316 -4.24 6.20 -18.81
N PRO A 317 -3.82 6.67 -17.61
CA PRO A 317 -2.72 7.60 -17.54
C PRO A 317 -1.40 6.94 -17.94
N ARG A 318 -0.52 7.77 -18.48
CA ARG A 318 0.89 7.43 -18.64
C ARG A 318 1.67 7.86 -17.41
N MET A 319 2.68 7.10 -17.04
CA MET A 319 3.64 7.44 -16.01
C MET A 319 5.05 7.38 -16.57
N THR A 320 5.93 8.25 -16.12
CA THR A 320 7.32 8.27 -16.58
C THR A 320 8.12 7.12 -15.97
N VAL A 321 9.00 6.53 -16.79
CA VAL A 321 9.96 5.49 -16.36
C VAL A 321 11.42 5.95 -16.52
N THR A 322 11.64 7.11 -17.16
CA THR A 322 12.94 7.78 -17.25
C THR A 322 12.77 9.28 -16.99
N THR A 323 13.87 10.01 -16.94
CA THR A 323 13.89 11.47 -16.99
C THR A 323 14.04 11.95 -18.44
N ALA A 324 13.53 13.14 -18.73
CA ALA A 324 13.75 13.81 -20.01
C ALA A 324 15.23 14.20 -20.17
N GLY A 325 15.72 14.12 -21.41
CA GLY A 325 17.04 14.63 -21.80
C GLY A 325 16.95 16.10 -22.16
N SER A 326 17.89 16.92 -21.67
CA SER A 326 17.99 18.37 -21.97
C SER A 326 16.67 19.14 -21.82
N PRO A 327 15.96 19.09 -20.68
CA PRO A 327 14.65 19.72 -20.51
C PRO A 327 14.73 21.23 -20.25
N VAL A 328 15.78 21.90 -20.70
CA VAL A 328 16.00 23.32 -20.56
C VAL A 328 16.48 23.95 -21.88
N ALA A 329 15.96 25.13 -22.19
CA ALA A 329 16.42 25.97 -23.28
C ALA A 329 16.71 27.39 -22.76
N ASN A 330 17.11 28.31 -23.64
CA ASN A 330 17.26 29.69 -23.23
C ASN A 330 15.88 30.24 -22.79
N ARG A 331 15.79 30.76 -21.57
CA ARG A 331 14.55 31.32 -20.98
C ARG A 331 13.35 30.32 -20.94
N CYS A 332 13.61 29.01 -21.04
CA CYS A 332 12.57 27.99 -21.04
C CYS A 332 13.02 26.78 -20.28
N ALA A 333 12.12 26.18 -19.47
CA ALA A 333 12.38 24.92 -18.78
C ALA A 333 11.09 24.12 -18.54
N PHE A 334 11.24 22.78 -18.42
CA PHE A 334 10.16 21.90 -18.02
C PHE A 334 10.19 21.62 -16.50
N VAL A 335 9.02 21.32 -15.92
CA VAL A 335 8.85 20.88 -14.53
C VAL A 335 7.84 19.73 -14.43
N GLY A 336 7.87 19.02 -13.31
CA GLY A 336 6.94 17.93 -13.03
C GLY A 336 7.15 16.73 -13.95
N ASP A 337 6.07 16.03 -14.28
CA ASP A 337 6.12 14.80 -15.07
C ASP A 337 6.68 15.01 -16.50
N ALA A 338 6.64 16.23 -17.02
CA ALA A 338 7.28 16.56 -18.31
C ALA A 338 8.80 16.40 -18.26
N VAL A 339 9.43 16.57 -17.09
CA VAL A 339 10.83 16.21 -16.84
C VAL A 339 10.98 14.77 -16.44
N GLY A 340 10.03 14.27 -15.67
CA GLY A 340 9.99 12.94 -15.12
C GLY A 340 9.55 12.94 -13.66
N SER A 341 9.10 11.80 -13.18
CA SER A 341 8.75 11.59 -11.79
C SER A 341 9.55 10.45 -11.19
N ARG A 342 9.50 10.32 -9.87
CA ARG A 342 10.05 9.16 -9.17
C ARG A 342 9.31 7.90 -9.62
N LEU A 343 10.06 6.85 -9.84
CA LEU A 343 9.56 5.59 -10.42
C LEU A 343 8.45 4.99 -9.56
N ASN A 344 7.28 4.76 -10.16
CA ASN A 344 6.09 4.13 -9.57
C ASN A 344 5.46 4.84 -8.36
N LYS A 345 6.07 5.82 -7.74
CA LYS A 345 5.58 6.46 -6.51
C LYS A 345 5.95 7.94 -6.43
N ASP A 346 5.15 8.69 -5.69
CA ASP A 346 5.46 10.04 -5.22
C ASP A 346 5.69 11.09 -6.33
N GLY A 347 4.89 11.00 -7.40
CA GLY A 347 4.91 11.97 -8.51
C GLY A 347 4.63 13.41 -8.05
N LEU A 348 3.75 13.60 -7.05
CA LEU A 348 3.45 14.92 -6.49
C LEU A 348 4.67 15.53 -5.78
N TYR A 349 5.45 14.74 -5.06
CA TYR A 349 6.69 15.21 -4.47
C TYR A 349 7.74 15.57 -5.54
N SER A 350 7.81 14.79 -6.62
CA SER A 350 8.69 15.12 -7.76
C SER A 350 8.27 16.43 -8.43
N ALA A 351 6.96 16.65 -8.57
CA ALA A 351 6.41 17.89 -9.08
C ALA A 351 6.79 19.08 -8.19
N TYR A 352 6.65 18.93 -6.86
CA TYR A 352 7.09 19.95 -5.91
C TYR A 352 8.58 20.23 -6.03
N THR A 353 9.43 19.21 -5.97
CA THR A 353 10.89 19.36 -5.95
C THR A 353 11.41 20.01 -7.23
N THR A 354 10.92 19.59 -8.41
CA THR A 354 11.33 20.17 -9.68
C THR A 354 10.87 21.62 -9.81
N ALA A 355 9.65 21.91 -9.38
CA ALA A 355 9.06 23.24 -9.45
C ALA A 355 9.78 24.25 -8.55
N THR A 356 10.02 23.89 -7.29
CA THR A 356 10.66 24.80 -6.32
C THR A 356 12.12 25.07 -6.67
N GLN A 357 12.86 24.05 -7.11
CA GLN A 357 14.26 24.23 -7.52
C GLN A 357 14.41 25.04 -8.81
N LEU A 358 13.46 24.92 -9.74
CA LEU A 358 13.46 25.80 -10.91
C LEU A 358 13.17 27.23 -10.52
N ALA A 359 12.16 27.49 -9.67
CA ALA A 359 11.81 28.84 -9.19
C ALA A 359 13.01 29.52 -8.51
N GLU A 360 13.72 28.81 -7.63
CA GLU A 360 14.94 29.29 -7.01
C GLU A 360 16.02 29.60 -8.06
N THR A 361 16.20 28.69 -9.03
CA THR A 361 17.24 28.84 -10.07
C THR A 361 17.01 30.10 -10.90
N VAL A 362 15.78 30.38 -11.36
CA VAL A 362 15.51 31.55 -12.23
C VAL A 362 15.62 32.87 -11.49
N LEU A 363 15.40 32.89 -10.18
CA LEU A 363 15.56 34.06 -9.33
C LEU A 363 17.03 34.35 -8.98
N VAL A 364 17.82 33.31 -8.76
CA VAL A 364 19.18 33.47 -8.19
C VAL A 364 20.27 33.28 -9.25
N ASN A 365 20.16 32.26 -10.10
CA ASN A 365 21.23 31.88 -11.02
C ASN A 365 21.07 32.48 -12.41
N GLY A 366 19.82 32.74 -12.85
CA GLY A 366 19.49 33.30 -14.16
C GLY A 366 18.62 32.40 -15.02
N VAL A 367 18.18 32.94 -16.17
CA VAL A 367 17.22 32.32 -17.09
C VAL A 367 17.86 31.79 -18.38
N ASP A 368 19.15 32.08 -18.62
CA ASP A 368 19.85 31.51 -19.75
C ASP A 368 20.08 29.99 -19.60
N LYS A 369 20.28 29.30 -20.72
CA LYS A 369 20.45 27.85 -20.75
C LYS A 369 21.57 27.34 -19.81
N GLN A 370 22.69 28.09 -19.72
CA GLN A 370 23.84 27.68 -18.91
C GLN A 370 23.52 27.80 -17.41
N ALA A 371 22.87 28.91 -17.00
CA ALA A 371 22.41 29.11 -15.63
C ALA A 371 21.42 28.04 -15.20
N LEU A 372 20.44 27.71 -16.07
CA LEU A 372 19.48 26.64 -15.83
C LEU A 372 20.16 25.28 -15.70
N VAL A 373 21.13 24.94 -16.54
CA VAL A 373 21.89 23.69 -16.44
C VAL A 373 22.70 23.62 -15.15
N ARG A 374 23.33 24.74 -14.73
CA ARG A 374 24.12 24.79 -13.49
C ARG A 374 23.28 24.70 -12.24
N GLY A 375 22.15 25.39 -12.18
CA GLY A 375 21.22 25.38 -11.01
C GLY A 375 20.29 24.19 -11.03
N TYR A 376 19.31 24.22 -11.91
CA TYR A 376 18.24 23.23 -12.01
C TYR A 376 18.72 21.85 -12.50
N GLY A 377 19.78 21.79 -13.30
CA GLY A 377 20.36 20.55 -13.80
C GLY A 377 20.80 19.57 -12.69
N LYS A 378 21.09 20.08 -11.47
CA LYS A 378 21.38 19.23 -10.30
C LYS A 378 20.16 18.41 -9.89
N THR A 379 18.97 19.01 -9.90
CA THR A 379 17.71 18.34 -9.58
C THR A 379 17.35 17.28 -10.62
N ILE A 380 17.59 17.55 -11.90
CA ILE A 380 17.37 16.57 -12.97
C ILE A 380 18.32 15.36 -12.80
N LYS A 381 19.60 15.62 -12.48
CA LYS A 381 20.57 14.55 -12.20
C LYS A 381 20.19 13.73 -10.95
N TRP A 382 19.72 14.42 -9.89
CA TRP A 382 19.21 13.73 -8.71
C TRP A 382 18.06 12.81 -9.05
N LEU A 383 17.04 13.28 -9.79
CA LEU A 383 15.87 12.47 -10.18
C LEU A 383 16.28 11.27 -11.06
N ALA A 384 17.20 11.46 -12.00
CA ALA A 384 17.74 10.39 -12.84
C ALA A 384 18.48 9.34 -12.02
N GLY A 385 19.29 9.78 -11.05
CA GLY A 385 20.03 8.91 -10.14
C GLY A 385 19.11 8.15 -9.20
N ASP A 386 18.11 8.82 -8.62
CA ASP A 386 17.10 8.20 -7.76
C ASP A 386 16.30 7.14 -8.52
N ASN A 387 15.87 7.42 -9.74
CA ASN A 387 15.18 6.44 -10.59
C ASN A 387 16.05 5.24 -10.99
N ARG A 388 17.38 5.42 -11.10
CA ARG A 388 18.31 4.28 -11.30
C ARG A 388 18.31 3.38 -10.08
N SER A 389 18.43 3.95 -8.88
CA SER A 389 18.31 3.21 -7.63
C SER A 389 16.92 2.59 -7.47
N GLY A 390 15.87 3.29 -7.86
CA GLY A 390 14.50 2.79 -7.86
C GLY A 390 14.32 1.52 -8.70
N ARG A 391 14.91 1.46 -9.90
CA ARG A 391 14.90 0.22 -10.70
C ARG A 391 15.54 -0.96 -10.00
N MET A 392 16.64 -0.73 -9.24
CA MET A 392 17.26 -1.78 -8.44
C MET A 392 16.38 -2.21 -7.26
N VAL A 393 15.80 -1.25 -6.52
CA VAL A 393 14.86 -1.52 -5.41
C VAL A 393 13.68 -2.36 -5.90
N PHE A 394 13.02 -1.95 -6.99
CA PHE A 394 11.88 -2.72 -7.53
C PHE A 394 12.31 -4.05 -8.16
N GLY A 395 13.51 -4.15 -8.74
CA GLY A 395 14.07 -5.41 -9.20
C GLY A 395 14.27 -6.42 -8.07
N LEU A 396 14.85 -5.99 -6.95
CA LEU A 396 15.00 -6.81 -5.74
C LEU A 396 13.64 -7.16 -5.13
N SER A 397 12.72 -6.20 -5.04
CA SER A 397 11.35 -6.44 -4.58
C SER A 397 10.63 -7.47 -5.47
N ARG A 398 10.81 -7.39 -6.78
CA ARG A 398 10.25 -8.39 -7.70
C ARG A 398 10.74 -9.80 -7.36
N VAL A 399 12.04 -10.00 -7.15
CA VAL A 399 12.58 -11.31 -6.72
C VAL A 399 11.97 -11.74 -5.40
N ALA A 400 11.92 -10.82 -4.42
CA ALA A 400 11.37 -11.09 -3.09
C ALA A 400 9.90 -11.52 -3.13
N PHE A 401 9.09 -10.95 -4.02
CA PHE A 401 7.65 -11.23 -4.07
C PHE A 401 7.24 -12.29 -5.10
N THR A 402 8.07 -12.57 -6.15
CA THR A 402 7.72 -13.58 -7.16
C THR A 402 8.28 -14.97 -6.87
N ARG A 403 9.36 -15.06 -6.08
CA ARG A 403 9.98 -16.35 -5.76
C ARG A 403 9.43 -16.89 -4.43
N PRO A 404 8.69 -18.02 -4.41
CA PRO A 404 8.00 -18.49 -3.19
C PRO A 404 8.92 -18.65 -1.98
N LEU A 405 10.11 -19.22 -2.16
CA LEU A 405 11.07 -19.41 -1.08
C LEU A 405 11.61 -18.07 -0.55
N VAL A 406 11.94 -17.13 -1.44
CA VAL A 406 12.44 -15.81 -1.05
C VAL A 406 11.35 -15.00 -0.36
N SER A 407 10.13 -15.03 -0.89
CA SER A 407 8.96 -14.39 -0.27
C SER A 407 8.72 -14.92 1.15
N ARG A 408 8.89 -16.23 1.35
CA ARG A 408 8.79 -16.85 2.66
C ARG A 408 9.90 -16.39 3.62
N ILE A 409 11.15 -16.30 3.14
CA ILE A 409 12.28 -15.80 3.94
C ILE A 409 12.04 -14.35 4.37
N VAL A 410 11.64 -13.48 3.45
CA VAL A 410 11.35 -12.06 3.73
C VAL A 410 10.21 -11.94 4.74
N TYR A 411 9.15 -12.74 4.58
CA TYR A 411 8.04 -12.74 5.55
C TYR A 411 8.50 -13.20 6.94
N GLN A 412 9.29 -14.28 7.05
CA GLN A 412 9.78 -14.76 8.33
C GLN A 412 10.74 -13.76 8.99
N ALA A 413 11.55 -13.08 8.21
CA ALA A 413 12.40 -11.98 8.69
C ALA A 413 11.56 -10.86 9.31
N PHE A 414 10.55 -10.39 8.59
CA PHE A 414 9.60 -9.37 9.05
C PHE A 414 8.84 -9.81 10.31
N ALA A 415 8.26 -11.00 10.30
CA ALA A 415 7.52 -11.54 11.45
C ALA A 415 8.39 -11.68 12.70
N THR A 416 9.67 -12.05 12.53
CA THR A 416 10.62 -12.15 13.63
C THR A 416 10.97 -10.78 14.20
N GLU A 417 11.14 -9.75 13.36
CA GLU A 417 11.34 -8.38 13.84
C GLU A 417 10.17 -7.90 14.71
N TYR A 418 8.94 -8.18 14.31
CA TYR A 418 7.75 -7.79 15.08
C TYR A 418 7.63 -8.52 16.42
N LYS A 419 8.11 -9.77 16.49
CA LYS A 419 8.06 -10.56 17.73
C LYS A 419 9.13 -10.17 18.75
N VAL A 420 10.32 -9.79 18.30
CA VAL A 420 11.53 -9.74 19.14
C VAL A 420 12.02 -8.32 19.38
N ARG A 421 11.64 -7.34 18.55
CA ARG A 421 12.25 -6.02 18.57
C ARG A 421 11.22 -4.91 18.81
N GLU A 422 11.65 -3.90 19.55
CA GLU A 422 10.95 -2.62 19.61
C GLU A 422 10.85 -2.00 18.21
N GLU A 423 9.85 -1.15 17.99
CA GLU A 423 9.56 -0.53 16.71
C GLU A 423 10.78 0.20 16.12
N ARG A 424 11.56 0.87 16.98
CA ARG A 424 12.79 1.58 16.57
C ARG A 424 13.90 0.68 16.02
N SER A 425 13.87 -0.61 16.28
CA SER A 425 14.92 -1.58 15.92
C SER A 425 14.51 -2.56 14.82
N ARG A 426 13.47 -2.26 14.01
CA ARG A 426 12.94 -3.10 12.92
C ARG A 426 13.44 -2.64 11.54
N PRO A 427 14.67 -2.96 11.13
CA PRO A 427 15.28 -2.41 9.92
C PRO A 427 14.55 -2.81 8.64
N LEU A 428 14.10 -4.07 8.49
CA LEU A 428 13.36 -4.52 7.31
C LEU A 428 11.99 -3.85 7.23
N SER A 429 11.29 -3.72 8.34
CA SER A 429 10.00 -3.02 8.40
C SER A 429 10.13 -1.55 7.99
N LYS A 430 11.22 -0.88 8.41
CA LYS A 430 11.51 0.51 8.01
C LYS A 430 11.76 0.62 6.50
N VAL A 431 12.52 -0.30 5.92
CA VAL A 431 12.76 -0.33 4.48
C VAL A 431 11.45 -0.54 3.72
N LEU A 432 10.63 -1.51 4.12
CA LEU A 432 9.31 -1.74 3.51
C LEU A 432 8.42 -0.51 3.63
N TRP A 433 8.44 0.17 4.78
CA TRP A 433 7.72 1.43 4.97
C TRP A 433 8.21 2.52 4.01
N LYS A 434 9.52 2.75 3.91
CA LYS A 434 10.10 3.75 2.99
C LYS A 434 9.71 3.48 1.53
N ILE A 435 9.69 2.21 1.11
CA ILE A 435 9.23 1.81 -0.23
C ILE A 435 7.73 2.08 -0.39
N ALA A 436 6.92 1.68 0.57
CA ALA A 436 5.46 1.79 0.48
C ALA A 436 4.97 3.24 0.54
N SER A 437 5.57 4.07 1.40
CA SER A 437 5.15 5.45 1.66
C SER A 437 5.80 6.50 0.75
N GLY A 438 6.93 6.20 0.10
CA GLY A 438 7.71 7.16 -0.66
C GLY A 438 8.47 8.20 0.20
N THR A 439 8.57 8.00 1.52
CA THR A 439 9.16 8.98 2.46
C THR A 439 10.66 9.16 2.31
N ALA A 440 11.37 8.28 1.61
CA ALA A 440 12.81 8.35 1.39
C ALA A 440 13.16 8.26 -0.10
N ASP A 441 14.31 8.76 -0.47
CA ASP A 441 14.86 8.58 -1.82
C ASP A 441 15.24 7.11 -2.05
N TYR A 442 15.09 6.61 -3.27
CA TYR A 442 15.43 5.22 -3.58
C TYR A 442 16.90 4.89 -3.38
N ARG A 443 17.78 5.88 -3.49
CA ARG A 443 19.19 5.72 -3.15
C ARG A 443 19.38 5.38 -1.67
N GLU A 444 18.65 6.07 -0.79
CA GLU A 444 18.65 5.80 0.64
C GLU A 444 18.03 4.44 0.94
N VAL A 445 16.88 4.13 0.31
CA VAL A 445 16.23 2.83 0.44
C VAL A 445 17.15 1.69 0.04
N LEU A 446 17.85 1.83 -1.09
CA LEU A 446 18.81 0.81 -1.58
C LEU A 446 19.99 0.62 -0.61
N HIS A 447 20.52 1.73 -0.08
CA HIS A 447 21.56 1.68 0.95
C HIS A 447 21.08 0.93 2.20
N ASP A 448 19.87 1.26 2.68
CA ASP A 448 19.28 0.59 3.85
C ASP A 448 19.02 -0.90 3.59
N MET A 449 18.57 -1.27 2.37
CA MET A 449 18.36 -2.68 1.98
C MET A 449 19.65 -3.49 2.07
N CYS A 450 20.79 -2.89 1.76
CA CYS A 450 22.12 -3.51 1.85
C CYS A 450 22.74 -3.40 3.26
N GLY A 451 22.07 -2.70 4.18
CA GLY A 451 22.57 -2.47 5.53
C GLY A 451 22.62 -3.74 6.38
N TYR A 452 23.60 -3.81 7.28
CA TYR A 452 23.81 -4.96 8.18
C TYR A 452 22.53 -5.39 8.92
N GLY A 453 21.70 -4.44 9.35
CA GLY A 453 20.45 -4.74 10.07
C GLY A 453 19.47 -5.55 9.23
N VAL A 454 19.29 -5.19 7.95
CA VAL A 454 18.40 -5.90 7.02
C VAL A 454 19.01 -7.26 6.66
N LEU A 455 20.30 -7.33 6.34
CA LEU A 455 20.98 -8.59 6.05
C LEU A 455 20.84 -9.58 7.21
N ARG A 456 21.08 -9.12 8.45
CA ARG A 456 20.88 -9.94 9.65
C ARG A 456 19.44 -10.41 9.77
N SER A 457 18.43 -9.56 9.51
CA SER A 457 17.02 -9.96 9.55
C SER A 457 16.71 -11.02 8.49
N ILE A 458 17.24 -10.86 7.27
CA ILE A 458 17.07 -11.85 6.19
C ILE A 458 17.74 -13.18 6.54
N LEU A 459 18.95 -13.18 7.12
CA LEU A 459 19.62 -14.41 7.57
C LEU A 459 18.81 -15.14 8.65
N VAL A 460 18.27 -14.40 9.63
CA VAL A 460 17.37 -14.97 10.64
C VAL A 460 16.11 -15.53 9.98
N GLY A 461 15.50 -14.79 9.05
CA GLY A 461 14.36 -15.26 8.27
C GLY A 461 14.66 -16.54 7.47
N ALA A 462 15.85 -16.64 6.88
CA ALA A 462 16.30 -17.83 6.17
C ALA A 462 16.45 -19.03 7.12
N ALA A 463 17.12 -18.85 8.27
CA ALA A 463 17.27 -19.89 9.28
C ALA A 463 15.90 -20.39 9.80
N VAL A 464 14.97 -19.45 10.09
CA VAL A 464 13.61 -19.79 10.50
C VAL A 464 12.87 -20.53 9.38
N THR A 465 13.04 -20.12 8.12
CA THR A 465 12.42 -20.77 6.98
C THR A 465 12.93 -22.20 6.77
N LEU A 466 14.26 -22.40 6.81
CA LEU A 466 14.86 -23.74 6.70
C LEU A 466 14.38 -24.65 7.81
N ARG A 467 14.39 -24.17 9.05
CA ARG A 467 13.85 -24.89 10.20
C ARG A 467 12.39 -25.29 9.97
N ASN A 468 11.55 -24.35 9.52
CA ASN A 468 10.14 -24.61 9.26
C ASN A 468 9.95 -25.65 8.14
N LEU A 469 10.75 -25.61 7.07
CA LEU A 469 10.72 -26.60 6.00
C LEU A 469 11.07 -28.01 6.49
N ALA A 470 12.08 -28.11 7.37
CA ALA A 470 12.43 -29.40 7.98
C ALA A 470 11.27 -29.99 8.79
N PHE A 471 10.60 -29.16 9.60
CA PHE A 471 9.45 -29.63 10.36
C PHE A 471 8.22 -29.94 9.50
N GLU A 472 7.98 -29.18 8.44
CA GLU A 472 6.93 -29.49 7.47
C GLU A 472 7.15 -30.87 6.83
N GLY A 473 8.39 -31.15 6.42
CA GLY A 473 8.76 -32.46 5.90
C GLY A 473 8.57 -33.57 6.93
N LEU A 474 8.97 -33.33 8.18
CA LEU A 474 8.83 -34.30 9.28
C LEU A 474 7.38 -34.61 9.57
N PHE A 475 6.52 -33.60 9.72
CA PHE A 475 5.09 -33.77 10.06
C PHE A 475 4.18 -33.97 8.83
N GLY A 476 4.72 -33.90 7.61
CA GLY A 476 3.95 -34.06 6.38
C GLY A 476 3.00 -32.89 6.08
N LEU A 477 3.29 -31.69 6.60
CA LEU A 477 2.45 -30.52 6.47
C LEU A 477 2.68 -29.81 5.13
N LYS A 478 1.61 -29.34 4.50
CA LYS A 478 1.69 -28.53 3.27
C LYS A 478 1.57 -27.05 3.61
N TRP A 479 2.67 -26.43 4.02
CA TRP A 479 2.69 -25.04 4.46
C TRP A 479 2.13 -24.02 3.44
N GLY A 480 2.24 -24.27 2.13
CA GLY A 480 1.66 -23.43 1.09
C GLY A 480 0.14 -23.22 1.24
N GLU A 481 -0.55 -24.19 1.82
CA GLU A 481 -1.99 -24.12 2.11
C GLU A 481 -2.27 -23.32 3.39
N TYR A 482 -1.37 -23.33 4.37
CA TYR A 482 -1.53 -22.63 5.65
C TYR A 482 -1.29 -21.12 5.58
N GLY A 483 -0.63 -20.63 4.53
CA GLY A 483 -0.47 -19.18 4.28
C GLY A 483 -1.78 -18.48 3.94
N ARG A 484 -2.83 -19.23 3.54
CA ARG A 484 -4.14 -18.68 3.14
C ARG A 484 -4.84 -17.91 4.25
N TYR A 485 -4.82 -18.43 5.48
CA TYR A 485 -5.55 -17.88 6.61
C TYR A 485 -4.62 -17.74 7.81
N PRO A 486 -3.95 -16.58 8.00
CA PRO A 486 -3.12 -16.38 9.18
C PRO A 486 -4.00 -16.38 10.43
N THR A 487 -3.76 -17.32 11.34
CA THR A 487 -4.59 -17.54 12.52
C THR A 487 -4.00 -16.97 13.80
N VAL A 488 -2.67 -16.82 13.86
CA VAL A 488 -1.96 -16.31 15.06
C VAL A 488 -2.36 -14.87 15.36
N VAL A 489 -2.80 -14.59 16.57
CA VAL A 489 -3.22 -13.26 17.03
C VAL A 489 -2.02 -12.53 17.65
N LEU A 490 -1.81 -11.27 17.24
CA LEU A 490 -0.79 -10.39 17.80
C LEU A 490 -1.09 -10.05 19.28
N ARG A 491 -0.04 -9.75 20.05
CA ARG A 491 -0.12 -9.53 21.50
C ARG A 491 -1.22 -8.53 21.93
N GLU A 492 -1.29 -7.38 21.29
CA GLU A 492 -2.28 -6.34 21.64
C GLU A 492 -3.72 -6.84 21.50
N LYS A 493 -4.04 -7.49 20.36
CA LYS A 493 -5.37 -8.07 20.11
C LYS A 493 -5.62 -9.28 20.99
N ARG A 494 -4.58 -10.04 21.34
CA ARG A 494 -4.67 -11.20 22.25
C ARG A 494 -5.16 -10.77 23.62
N GLU A 495 -4.63 -9.71 24.21
CA GLU A 495 -5.05 -9.23 25.55
C GLU A 495 -6.52 -8.81 25.57
N VAL A 496 -7.01 -8.15 24.51
CA VAL A 496 -8.43 -7.81 24.38
C VAL A 496 -9.31 -9.05 24.31
N LEU A 497 -8.94 -10.03 23.46
CA LEU A 497 -9.69 -11.27 23.33
C LEU A 497 -9.62 -12.14 24.60
N LYS A 498 -8.50 -12.13 25.29
CA LYS A 498 -8.32 -12.81 26.59
C LYS A 498 -9.26 -12.24 27.65
N GLY A 499 -9.44 -10.92 27.68
CA GLY A 499 -10.45 -10.27 28.53
C GLY A 499 -11.88 -10.74 28.22
N GLN A 500 -12.24 -10.83 26.93
CA GLN A 500 -13.54 -11.35 26.49
C GLN A 500 -13.75 -12.82 26.93
N LEU A 501 -12.73 -13.68 26.74
CA LEU A 501 -12.77 -15.07 27.19
C LEU A 501 -12.92 -15.21 28.69
N ALA A 502 -12.19 -14.39 29.47
CA ALA A 502 -12.29 -14.38 30.93
C ALA A 502 -13.71 -14.02 31.39
N SER A 503 -14.32 -13.03 30.73
CA SER A 503 -15.72 -12.63 31.00
C SER A 503 -16.70 -13.72 30.67
N SER A 504 -16.60 -14.39 29.49
CA SER A 504 -17.50 -15.47 29.10
C SER A 504 -17.39 -16.72 30.00
N LEU A 505 -16.19 -16.97 30.52
CA LEU A 505 -15.94 -18.07 31.46
C LEU A 505 -16.26 -17.70 32.93
N GLY A 506 -16.48 -16.43 33.25
CA GLY A 506 -16.68 -15.97 34.63
C GLY A 506 -15.47 -16.22 35.53
N GLN A 507 -14.26 -16.34 34.96
CA GLN A 507 -13.03 -16.58 35.71
C GLN A 507 -11.84 -15.85 35.08
N LYS A 508 -10.89 -15.40 35.92
CA LYS A 508 -9.65 -14.79 35.42
C LYS A 508 -8.78 -15.86 34.74
N LEU A 509 -8.36 -15.59 33.52
CA LEU A 509 -7.31 -16.35 32.85
C LEU A 509 -5.97 -15.82 33.37
N GLY A 510 -5.66 -16.15 34.63
CA GLY A 510 -4.53 -15.58 35.35
C GLY A 510 -3.23 -16.37 35.22
N GLY A 511 -2.13 -15.72 35.62
CA GLY A 511 -0.79 -16.28 35.66
C GLY A 511 0.12 -15.69 34.56
N SER A 512 1.44 -15.86 34.74
CA SER A 512 2.43 -15.62 33.69
C SER A 512 2.86 -16.99 33.12
N PRO A 513 2.12 -17.56 32.15
CA PRO A 513 2.45 -18.86 31.61
C PRO A 513 3.78 -18.79 30.85
N ASP A 514 4.57 -19.86 30.88
CA ASP A 514 5.81 -19.97 30.11
C ASP A 514 5.55 -19.94 28.60
N PHE A 515 4.35 -20.40 28.18
CA PHE A 515 3.86 -20.39 26.82
C PHE A 515 2.43 -19.88 26.79
N GLU A 516 2.15 -18.91 25.92
CA GLU A 516 0.80 -18.35 25.73
C GLU A 516 0.61 -17.98 24.25
N ARG A 517 -0.46 -18.53 23.64
CA ARG A 517 -0.84 -18.27 22.25
C ARG A 517 -2.35 -18.16 22.11
N MET A 518 -2.75 -17.42 21.10
CA MET A 518 -4.13 -17.34 20.64
C MET A 518 -4.18 -17.39 19.13
N TYR A 519 -5.15 -18.12 18.61
CA TYR A 519 -5.38 -18.32 17.19
C TYR A 519 -6.84 -17.99 16.91
N THR A 520 -7.13 -17.35 15.77
CA THR A 520 -8.51 -17.06 15.36
C THR A 520 -8.69 -17.28 13.88
N ILE A 521 -9.88 -17.75 13.51
CA ILE A 521 -10.32 -17.84 12.11
C ILE A 521 -11.79 -17.43 12.00
N LYS A 522 -12.17 -16.83 10.88
CA LYS A 522 -13.57 -16.56 10.54
C LYS A 522 -14.13 -17.74 9.75
N ILE A 523 -15.34 -18.18 10.09
CA ILE A 523 -16.03 -19.32 9.49
C ILE A 523 -17.43 -18.88 9.11
N ARG A 524 -17.87 -19.22 7.90
CA ARG A 524 -19.28 -19.13 7.48
C ARG A 524 -19.99 -20.37 7.99
N GLY A 525 -20.92 -20.21 8.92
CA GLY A 525 -21.65 -21.29 9.54
C GLY A 525 -22.22 -20.87 10.88
N SER A 526 -23.05 -21.72 11.45
CA SER A 526 -23.63 -21.53 12.77
C SER A 526 -22.64 -21.91 13.88
N GLU A 527 -22.92 -21.48 15.09
CA GLU A 527 -22.16 -21.90 16.28
C GLU A 527 -22.27 -23.42 16.51
N GLN A 528 -23.46 -23.97 16.24
CA GLN A 528 -23.70 -25.39 16.36
C GLN A 528 -22.86 -26.22 15.39
N GLU A 529 -22.81 -25.86 14.11
CA GLU A 529 -22.00 -26.56 13.10
C GLU A 529 -20.51 -26.57 13.48
N ILE A 530 -19.99 -25.45 13.98
CA ILE A 530 -18.60 -25.36 14.43
C ILE A 530 -18.37 -26.26 15.67
N MET A 531 -19.33 -26.29 16.60
CA MET A 531 -19.21 -27.14 17.80
C MET A 531 -19.36 -28.63 17.48
N GLU A 532 -20.17 -28.98 16.49
CA GLU A 532 -20.29 -30.36 15.98
C GLU A 532 -18.96 -30.82 15.35
N GLU A 533 -18.30 -29.94 14.57
CA GLU A 533 -16.96 -30.23 14.04
C GLU A 533 -15.92 -30.38 15.16
N LEU A 534 -15.97 -29.53 16.18
CA LEU A 534 -15.11 -29.67 17.38
C LEU A 534 -15.40 -30.93 18.18
N ALA A 535 -16.59 -31.53 18.08
CA ALA A 535 -16.90 -32.80 18.74
C ALA A 535 -16.11 -33.98 18.13
N GLU A 536 -15.62 -33.83 16.90
CA GLU A 536 -14.72 -34.80 16.28
C GLU A 536 -13.32 -34.80 16.93
N PHE A 537 -12.99 -33.78 17.76
CA PHE A 537 -11.72 -33.72 18.48
C PHE A 537 -11.56 -34.90 19.42
N GLY A 538 -10.60 -35.75 19.15
CA GLY A 538 -10.39 -37.01 19.86
C GLY A 538 -10.90 -38.26 19.12
N ARG A 539 -11.57 -38.12 17.97
CA ARG A 539 -11.85 -39.24 17.08
C ARG A 539 -10.67 -39.52 16.14
N PRO A 540 -10.28 -40.77 15.89
CA PRO A 540 -9.13 -41.08 15.03
C PRO A 540 -9.27 -40.57 13.59
N ALA A 541 -10.50 -40.39 13.12
CA ALA A 541 -10.83 -39.94 11.78
C ALA A 541 -10.91 -38.40 11.64
N ALA A 542 -10.76 -37.65 12.73
CA ALA A 542 -10.85 -36.21 12.68
C ALA A 542 -9.79 -35.59 11.75
N SER A 543 -10.24 -34.98 10.67
CA SER A 543 -9.37 -34.45 9.61
C SER A 543 -8.42 -33.38 10.11
N PHE A 544 -8.87 -32.54 11.04
CA PHE A 544 -8.12 -31.38 11.54
C PHE A 544 -7.01 -31.72 12.56
N VAL A 545 -6.95 -32.94 13.06
CA VAL A 545 -5.86 -33.42 13.95
C VAL A 545 -5.08 -34.59 13.35
N ASN A 546 -5.33 -34.91 12.10
CA ASN A 546 -4.63 -35.99 11.41
C ASN A 546 -3.25 -35.53 10.92
N LEU A 547 -2.29 -35.52 11.83
CA LEU A 547 -0.90 -35.17 11.56
C LEU A 547 -0.02 -36.40 11.71
N ARG A 548 1.01 -36.50 10.85
CA ARG A 548 2.02 -37.55 11.04
C ARG A 548 2.62 -37.46 12.44
N PHE A 549 2.73 -38.59 13.12
CA PHE A 549 3.31 -38.71 14.47
C PHE A 549 2.50 -38.02 15.59
N VAL A 550 1.31 -37.54 15.33
CA VAL A 550 0.42 -36.96 16.35
C VAL A 550 -0.83 -37.82 16.42
N ASN A 551 -1.11 -38.39 17.58
CA ASN A 551 -2.33 -39.15 17.83
C ASN A 551 -3.18 -38.40 18.86
N VAL A 552 -4.43 -38.14 18.52
CA VAL A 552 -5.41 -37.56 19.43
C VAL A 552 -6.55 -38.54 19.56
N ARG A 553 -6.83 -39.01 20.80
CA ARG A 553 -7.88 -39.99 21.06
C ARG A 553 -8.69 -39.59 22.29
N GLN A 554 -9.99 -39.69 22.18
CA GLN A 554 -10.85 -39.64 23.35
C GLN A 554 -10.72 -40.97 24.14
N ILE A 555 -10.42 -40.85 25.40
CA ILE A 555 -10.21 -41.99 26.28
C ILE A 555 -11.32 -42.19 27.32
N ARG A 556 -12.11 -41.12 27.59
CA ARG A 556 -13.22 -41.20 28.54
C ARG A 556 -14.28 -40.14 28.22
N GLY A 557 -15.56 -40.46 28.50
CA GLY A 557 -16.70 -39.54 28.41
C GLY A 557 -17.26 -39.39 26.99
N VAL A 558 -18.23 -38.51 26.84
CA VAL A 558 -18.86 -38.16 25.55
C VAL A 558 -18.22 -36.87 25.03
N PRO A 559 -17.97 -36.75 23.71
CA PRO A 559 -17.42 -35.54 23.11
C PRO A 559 -18.16 -34.27 23.52
N ASN A 560 -17.42 -33.21 23.79
CA ASN A 560 -17.94 -31.90 24.20
C ASN A 560 -18.82 -31.92 25.48
N GLN A 561 -18.80 -32.95 26.29
CA GLN A 561 -19.42 -33.00 27.63
C GLN A 561 -18.36 -32.82 28.71
N VAL A 562 -18.72 -32.07 29.76
CA VAL A 562 -17.86 -31.91 30.95
C VAL A 562 -17.49 -33.26 31.54
N GLY A 563 -16.21 -33.47 31.84
CA GLY A 563 -15.65 -34.73 32.30
C GLY A 563 -15.07 -35.62 31.19
N SER A 564 -15.29 -35.29 29.90
CA SER A 564 -14.61 -35.98 28.80
C SER A 564 -13.11 -35.76 28.83
N VAL A 565 -12.34 -36.80 28.51
CA VAL A 565 -10.86 -36.76 28.50
C VAL A 565 -10.33 -37.16 27.14
N ILE A 566 -9.48 -36.32 26.59
CA ILE A 566 -8.78 -36.52 25.33
C ILE A 566 -7.30 -36.72 25.63
N ARG A 567 -6.70 -37.79 25.08
CA ARG A 567 -5.25 -38.00 25.12
C ARG A 567 -4.62 -37.54 23.82
N TYR A 568 -3.64 -36.66 23.96
CA TYR A 568 -2.75 -36.24 22.88
C TYR A 568 -1.41 -36.96 23.07
N SER A 569 -0.89 -37.55 22.01
CA SER A 569 0.40 -38.25 22.08
C SER A 569 1.24 -38.04 20.83
N ILE A 570 2.54 -37.89 21.01
CA ILE A 570 3.56 -37.88 19.96
C ILE A 570 4.48 -39.09 20.22
N PRO A 571 4.16 -40.27 19.65
CA PRO A 571 4.86 -41.52 19.99
C PRO A 571 6.36 -41.47 19.73
N PHE A 572 6.78 -40.82 18.64
CA PHE A 572 8.19 -40.67 18.25
C PHE A 572 9.05 -40.02 19.35
N PHE A 573 8.48 -39.12 20.15
CA PHE A 573 9.16 -38.46 21.27
C PHE A 573 8.78 -39.01 22.63
N GLY A 574 7.95 -40.07 22.69
CA GLY A 574 7.45 -40.61 23.97
C GLY A 574 6.60 -39.62 24.77
N LEU A 575 6.07 -38.58 24.13
CA LEU A 575 5.28 -37.52 24.79
C LEU A 575 3.79 -37.88 24.73
N SER A 576 3.12 -37.83 25.87
CA SER A 576 1.66 -37.90 25.93
C SER A 576 1.11 -36.98 27.01
N SER A 577 -0.05 -36.42 26.76
CA SER A 577 -0.76 -35.48 27.63
C SER A 577 -2.25 -35.80 27.62
N GLU A 578 -2.90 -35.62 28.74
CA GLU A 578 -4.36 -35.76 28.89
C GLU A 578 -4.99 -34.40 29.13
N MET A 579 -6.09 -34.14 28.44
CA MET A 579 -6.86 -32.91 28.57
C MET A 579 -8.28 -33.25 28.95
N GLN A 580 -8.74 -32.73 30.07
CA GLN A 580 -10.10 -32.92 30.56
C GLN A 580 -10.95 -31.71 30.27
N LEU A 581 -12.12 -31.86 29.69
CA LEU A 581 -13.10 -30.79 29.56
C LEU A 581 -13.69 -30.48 30.94
N THR A 582 -13.31 -29.32 31.49
CA THR A 582 -13.72 -28.94 32.87
C THR A 582 -14.90 -27.98 32.87
N LYS A 583 -15.10 -27.22 31.78
CA LYS A 583 -16.18 -26.25 31.66
C LYS A 583 -16.68 -26.12 30.22
N ARG A 584 -18.01 -26.05 30.09
CA ARG A 584 -18.71 -25.73 28.84
C ARG A 584 -19.71 -24.60 29.09
N VAL A 585 -19.71 -23.59 28.20
CA VAL A 585 -20.69 -22.51 28.23
C VAL A 585 -21.46 -22.57 26.91
N GLY A 586 -22.66 -23.13 26.93
CA GLY A 586 -23.54 -23.29 25.76
C GLY A 586 -22.84 -23.94 24.56
N PHE A 587 -23.07 -23.33 23.37
CA PHE A 587 -22.34 -23.61 22.13
C PHE A 587 -21.19 -22.62 21.90
N GLU A 588 -20.81 -21.82 22.89
CA GLU A 588 -19.84 -20.76 22.70
C GLU A 588 -18.43 -21.12 23.18
N THR A 589 -18.30 -21.83 24.30
CA THR A 589 -16.96 -21.99 24.91
C THR A 589 -16.76 -23.38 25.51
N LEU A 590 -15.60 -24.00 25.19
CA LEU A 590 -15.08 -25.22 25.78
C LEU A 590 -13.75 -24.92 26.46
N LEU A 591 -13.62 -25.26 27.73
CA LEU A 591 -12.38 -25.15 28.50
C LEU A 591 -11.85 -26.55 28.84
N TYR A 592 -10.72 -26.90 28.26
CA TYR A 592 -9.96 -28.10 28.61
C TYR A 592 -8.81 -27.69 29.56
N GLN A 593 -8.62 -28.51 30.59
CA GLN A 593 -7.49 -28.42 31.50
C GLN A 593 -6.58 -29.60 31.29
N VAL A 594 -5.27 -29.35 31.23
CA VAL A 594 -4.25 -30.38 31.09
C VAL A 594 -4.04 -31.06 32.46
N ASP A 595 -3.95 -32.40 32.53
CA ASP A 595 -3.77 -33.15 33.76
C ASP A 595 -2.43 -32.78 34.45
N GLU A 596 -2.48 -32.51 35.74
CA GLU A 596 -1.33 -32.15 36.58
C GLU A 596 -0.26 -33.23 36.72
N ARG A 597 -0.56 -34.49 36.35
CA ARG A 597 0.41 -35.59 36.35
C ARG A 597 1.52 -35.45 35.34
N LEU A 598 1.30 -34.58 34.36
CA LEU A 598 2.24 -34.36 33.26
C LEU A 598 3.18 -33.19 33.53
N VAL A 599 4.11 -33.09 32.67
CA VAL A 599 5.26 -32.14 32.73
C VAL A 599 4.81 -30.67 32.77
N TYR A 600 3.57 -30.36 32.40
CA TYR A 600 3.03 -29.00 32.43
C TYR A 600 1.56 -28.94 32.86
N GLU A 601 1.23 -27.85 33.51
CA GLU A 601 -0.13 -27.42 33.73
C GLU A 601 -0.53 -26.46 32.59
N GLY A 602 -1.74 -26.66 32.04
CA GLY A 602 -2.15 -25.82 30.93
C GLY A 602 -3.65 -25.74 30.73
N LYS A 603 -4.03 -24.77 29.89
CA LYS A 603 -5.42 -24.54 29.48
C LYS A 603 -5.50 -24.51 27.97
N LEU A 604 -6.51 -25.17 27.41
CA LEU A 604 -6.91 -25.08 26.02
C LEU A 604 -8.36 -24.64 25.99
N ILE A 605 -8.64 -23.51 25.35
CA ILE A 605 -9.99 -22.93 25.27
C ILE A 605 -10.37 -22.77 23.81
N PHE A 606 -11.51 -23.32 23.44
CA PHE A 606 -12.19 -23.01 22.20
C PHE A 606 -13.32 -22.02 22.48
N ASN A 607 -13.44 -20.98 21.68
CA ASN A 607 -14.52 -20.01 21.80
C ASN A 607 -15.04 -19.64 20.41
N VAL A 608 -16.34 -19.73 20.24
CA VAL A 608 -17.07 -19.29 19.04
C VAL A 608 -17.83 -18.00 19.38
N ALA A 609 -17.67 -16.98 18.59
CA ALA A 609 -18.33 -15.69 18.81
C ALA A 609 -18.80 -15.08 17.48
N PRO A 610 -19.92 -14.35 17.46
CA PRO A 610 -20.39 -13.67 16.26
C PRO A 610 -19.42 -12.56 15.85
N THR A 611 -19.36 -12.28 14.53
CA THR A 611 -18.63 -11.16 13.96
C THR A 611 -19.61 -10.14 13.34
N LYS A 612 -19.18 -8.90 13.17
CA LYS A 612 -20.02 -7.82 12.63
C LYS A 612 -20.56 -8.08 11.21
N ASP A 613 -19.90 -8.97 10.48
CA ASP A 613 -20.23 -9.36 9.10
C ASP A 613 -21.11 -10.62 9.00
N GLY A 614 -21.73 -11.04 10.09
CA GLY A 614 -22.62 -12.21 10.13
C GLY A 614 -21.92 -13.58 10.21
N ASN A 615 -20.58 -13.62 10.07
CA ASN A 615 -19.80 -14.83 10.24
C ASN A 615 -19.60 -15.19 11.72
N ARG A 616 -18.97 -16.33 11.98
CA ARG A 616 -18.52 -16.71 13.32
C ARG A 616 -17.00 -16.66 13.40
N ARG A 617 -16.48 -16.22 14.54
CA ARG A 617 -15.05 -16.29 14.86
C ARG A 617 -14.81 -17.48 15.77
N LEU A 618 -14.07 -18.46 15.31
CA LEU A 618 -13.51 -19.51 16.17
C LEU A 618 -12.16 -19.01 16.70
N ALA A 619 -12.02 -18.95 18.01
CA ALA A 619 -10.79 -18.62 18.71
C ALA A 619 -10.29 -19.85 19.49
N VAL A 620 -8.98 -20.09 19.43
CA VAL A 620 -8.28 -21.08 20.24
C VAL A 620 -7.26 -20.36 21.10
N TYR A 621 -7.42 -20.46 22.41
CA TYR A 621 -6.44 -19.96 23.38
C TYR A 621 -5.73 -21.16 24.02
N THR A 622 -4.41 -21.11 24.07
CA THR A 622 -3.59 -22.15 24.70
C THR A 622 -2.53 -21.50 25.57
N SER A 623 -2.41 -22.00 26.80
CA SER A 623 -1.40 -21.56 27.76
C SER A 623 -0.88 -22.74 28.54
N PHE A 624 0.44 -22.78 28.75
CA PHE A 624 1.11 -23.84 29.49
C PHE A 624 2.13 -23.26 30.46
N GLN A 625 2.21 -23.88 31.63
CA GLN A 625 3.24 -23.61 32.62
C GLN A 625 4.08 -24.88 32.79
N TYR A 626 5.38 -24.78 32.59
CA TYR A 626 6.25 -25.93 32.69
C TYR A 626 6.62 -26.20 34.15
N LYS A 627 6.53 -27.46 34.61
CA LYS A 627 7.06 -27.87 35.91
C LYS A 627 8.59 -27.90 35.85
N LYS A 628 9.23 -26.78 36.21
CA LYS A 628 10.69 -26.68 36.25
C LYS A 628 11.22 -27.40 37.48
N GLY A 629 11.87 -28.54 37.28
CA GLY A 629 12.66 -29.16 38.34
C GLY A 629 13.83 -28.27 38.78
N LYS A 630 14.20 -28.28 40.05
CA LYS A 630 15.24 -27.40 40.65
C LYS A 630 16.70 -27.74 40.29
N GLY A 631 16.98 -28.65 39.36
CA GLY A 631 18.34 -29.10 39.03
C GLY A 631 18.81 -28.71 37.62
N ALA A 632 20.13 -28.63 37.41
CA ALA A 632 20.78 -28.33 36.12
C ALA A 632 20.35 -29.30 35.01
N ALA A 633 20.13 -30.57 35.31
CA ALA A 633 19.65 -31.60 34.37
C ALA A 633 18.23 -31.27 33.86
N SER A 634 17.35 -30.76 34.74
CA SER A 634 16.01 -30.32 34.36
C SER A 634 16.04 -29.08 33.47
N GLN A 635 16.93 -28.13 33.73
CA GLN A 635 17.11 -26.94 32.89
C GLN A 635 17.64 -27.28 31.49
N LEU A 636 18.57 -28.25 31.40
CA LEU A 636 19.07 -28.79 30.13
C LEU A 636 17.97 -29.53 29.36
N LEU A 637 17.18 -30.36 30.03
CA LEU A 637 16.04 -31.06 29.42
C LEU A 637 15.02 -30.07 28.85
N TRP A 638 14.68 -29.04 29.62
CA TRP A 638 13.74 -28.01 29.18
C TRP A 638 14.32 -27.11 28.10
N GLY A 639 15.62 -26.84 28.11
CA GLY A 639 16.33 -26.20 27.01
C GLY A 639 16.22 -27.04 25.71
N GLY A 640 16.40 -28.35 25.82
CA GLY A 640 16.20 -29.29 24.71
C GLY A 640 14.76 -29.36 24.21
N VAL A 641 13.80 -29.43 25.11
CA VAL A 641 12.36 -29.40 24.73
C VAL A 641 11.98 -28.09 24.03
N ARG A 642 12.45 -26.95 24.51
CA ARG A 642 12.26 -25.65 23.84
C ARG A 642 12.94 -25.57 22.47
N LEU A 643 14.06 -26.25 22.29
CA LEU A 643 14.76 -26.32 21.02
C LEU A 643 14.02 -27.24 20.02
N LEU A 644 13.50 -28.39 20.49
CA LEU A 644 12.81 -29.39 19.70
C LEU A 644 11.35 -29.01 19.42
N PHE A 645 10.66 -28.36 20.38
CA PHE A 645 9.27 -27.92 20.24
C PHE A 645 9.13 -26.41 20.41
N PRO A 646 9.68 -25.63 19.49
CA PRO A 646 9.55 -24.20 19.54
C PRO A 646 8.09 -23.79 19.32
N GLU A 647 7.72 -22.61 19.82
CA GLU A 647 6.39 -22.02 19.79
C GLU A 647 5.69 -22.10 18.42
N TYR A 648 6.45 -22.04 17.33
CA TYR A 648 5.89 -22.09 15.97
C TYR A 648 5.36 -23.48 15.58
N VAL A 649 5.74 -24.57 16.23
CA VAL A 649 5.11 -25.89 15.97
C VAL A 649 3.65 -25.83 16.37
N HIS A 650 3.34 -25.22 17.51
CA HIS A 650 1.97 -24.93 17.89
C HIS A 650 1.27 -24.01 16.90
N ASP A 651 1.97 -22.98 16.41
CA ASP A 651 1.43 -22.09 15.39
C ASP A 651 1.04 -22.83 14.10
N ILE A 652 1.86 -23.80 13.68
CA ILE A 652 1.59 -24.63 12.49
C ILE A 652 0.42 -25.57 12.75
N VAL A 653 0.44 -26.31 13.84
CA VAL A 653 -0.59 -27.30 14.19
C VAL A 653 -1.97 -26.65 14.30
N TRP A 654 -2.07 -25.55 15.06
CA TRP A 654 -3.34 -24.85 15.23
C TRP A 654 -3.80 -24.10 13.97
N ASN A 655 -2.88 -23.62 13.16
CA ASN A 655 -3.24 -23.03 11.86
C ASN A 655 -3.83 -24.11 10.93
N HIS A 656 -3.22 -25.30 10.89
CA HIS A 656 -3.76 -26.44 10.16
C HIS A 656 -5.16 -26.80 10.68
N ALA A 657 -5.29 -27.05 11.98
CA ALA A 657 -6.55 -27.43 12.59
C ALA A 657 -7.67 -26.44 12.28
N LEU A 658 -7.42 -25.14 12.46
CA LEU A 658 -8.42 -24.11 12.21
C LEU A 658 -8.79 -23.97 10.72
N CYS A 659 -7.81 -24.09 9.81
CA CYS A 659 -8.10 -24.05 8.37
C CYS A 659 -8.94 -25.26 7.94
N THR A 660 -8.64 -26.44 8.45
CA THR A 660 -9.39 -27.67 8.14
C THR A 660 -10.82 -27.58 8.70
N ILE A 661 -10.98 -27.18 9.96
CA ILE A 661 -12.31 -26.95 10.56
C ILE A 661 -13.13 -25.98 9.72
N LYS A 662 -12.51 -24.87 9.29
CA LYS A 662 -13.19 -23.89 8.43
C LYS A 662 -13.64 -24.49 7.11
N GLU A 663 -12.77 -25.23 6.43
CA GLU A 663 -13.07 -25.83 5.14
C GLU A 663 -14.18 -26.90 5.28
N ASP A 664 -14.16 -27.70 6.33
CA ASP A 664 -15.15 -28.76 6.56
C ASP A 664 -16.53 -28.17 6.93
N VAL A 665 -16.58 -27.17 7.82
CA VAL A 665 -17.83 -26.48 8.17
C VAL A 665 -18.42 -25.74 6.97
N GLU A 666 -17.61 -24.97 6.24
CA GLU A 666 -18.09 -24.19 5.09
C GLU A 666 -18.54 -25.08 3.93
N ARG A 667 -17.94 -26.28 3.77
CA ARG A 667 -18.38 -27.26 2.78
C ARG A 667 -19.74 -27.84 3.14
N LYS A 668 -19.94 -28.23 4.41
CA LYS A 668 -21.23 -28.72 4.91
C LYS A 668 -22.33 -27.66 4.80
N HIS A 669 -21.98 -26.42 5.11
CA HIS A 669 -22.91 -25.28 5.02
C HIS A 669 -23.30 -24.92 3.58
N ALA A 670 -22.42 -25.13 2.59
CA ALA A 670 -22.68 -24.87 1.17
C ALA A 670 -23.45 -26.00 0.45
N SER A 671 -23.48 -27.21 1.00
CA SER A 671 -24.30 -28.30 0.46
C SER A 671 -25.76 -28.07 0.85
N PRO A 672 -26.73 -28.05 -0.09
CA PRO A 672 -28.15 -28.01 0.27
C PRO A 672 -28.44 -29.25 1.13
N PRO A 673 -29.36 -29.18 2.11
CA PRO A 673 -29.79 -30.34 2.85
C PRO A 673 -30.28 -31.37 1.85
N ASP A 674 -29.69 -32.58 1.92
CA ASP A 674 -30.10 -33.72 1.09
C ASP A 674 -31.61 -33.83 1.15
N GLY A 675 -32.23 -33.61 -0.02
CA GLY A 675 -33.68 -33.70 -0.16
C GLY A 675 -34.12 -35.14 0.15
N ASN A 676 -34.87 -35.30 1.22
CA ASN A 676 -35.79 -36.40 1.40
C ASN A 676 -37.07 -36.18 0.62
#